data_552d34b48e6ec0f5b60dca40844997b8
#
_entry.id   552d34b48e6ec0f5b60dca40844997b8
#
_cell.length_a   1.000
_cell.length_b   1.000
_cell.length_c   1.000
_cell.angle_alpha   90.00
_cell.angle_beta   90.00
_cell.angle_gamma   90.00
#
_symmetry.space_group_name_H-M   'P 1'
#
loop_
_entity.id
_entity.type
_entity.pdbx_description
1 polymer ?
#
loop_
_entity_poly.entity_id
_entity_poly.type
_entity_poly.pdbx_seq_one_letter_code
_entity_poly.pdbx_strand_id
1 'polypeptide(L)'
;MGKFSNVAHYQDFTELKKILSASAANTYDMDKIEKAYKFAEKAHGDQRRVSGIPYILHPVSVACIVAELGMDTDSVCGALLHDTVEDTGVTLEEVTKLFGHDVAKLIDGVTKISKIPYSTREQQQAENIRKMLIAMADDIRVIIIKLADRLHNMRTMNCMPEQKRRDKSLENMQVFAPIAHRLGIKTIKDELEDRSLQYLDPIGYKEIEDDLLMTEEDRDKFIESIKTQILAKTEGIIPGVYISGRVKSINSIYRKTYMQGKTMDQIFDIFAVRVIVDTVSDCYNVLGVVHDIFKPIPNRFKDYISMPKPNMYQSLHTTVLDKNAIPFEIQIRTWEMHYTAEYGIAAHWKYKLGMGAGGKNNDKMEENIKKVKDMILDQLEAEDVTDIAKNIRNDFTENDVYVFSPRGDVFNLPQGSTPIDMAYLIHTQVGHRMVGAKINGKIVPIDYKLKTGDICEIITQKEEHPNRAWVDICKTASAKSKIRSWYKHEKRDENIVEGRQMLDKEFKRHGINLSEEEYPEFLQKLMIKKQYNSMDDFYAAVGYGGIQLWKIMPRLKEEYQKAYASDIEEIDVPQAPVKRPKASAGVVIEGADDVLVKFSKCCNPLPGDDIIGYITRGYGVSIHKRHCTNVPKDISKSEEPERWVSCYWEDEVGEAFRSTLQITATDRTGLLADVTIKLSDMHIFIHSLNSREAGNGLAVVIDVMGRNHLRGVISKLSDINGTIEVKRL
;
A
#
# COMPACT_ATOMS: atom_id res chain seq x y z
N MET A 1 21.54 2.53 -21.95
CA MET A 1 20.94 1.17 -21.84
C MET A 1 20.04 1.18 -20.62
N GLY A 2 18.71 1.09 -20.80
CA GLY A 2 17.76 1.11 -19.70
C GLY A 2 18.13 0.08 -18.63
N LYS A 3 17.89 0.43 -17.36
CA LYS A 3 18.24 -0.34 -16.15
C LYS A 3 17.76 -1.81 -16.18
N PHE A 4 16.91 -2.16 -17.12
CA PHE A 4 16.32 -3.47 -17.33
C PHE A 4 16.37 -3.84 -18.81
N SER A 5 17.60 -4.10 -19.34
CA SER A 5 17.70 -4.73 -20.65
C SER A 5 16.87 -6.04 -20.62
N ASN A 6 16.14 -6.31 -21.70
CA ASN A 6 15.25 -7.47 -21.87
C ASN A 6 15.96 -8.85 -21.85
N VAL A 7 17.16 -8.93 -21.28
CA VAL A 7 17.89 -10.19 -21.09
C VAL A 7 17.29 -10.85 -19.85
N ALA A 8 16.66 -12.00 -20.02
CA ALA A 8 16.23 -12.86 -18.92
C ALA A 8 17.44 -13.12 -18.01
N HIS A 9 17.43 -12.62 -16.80
CA HIS A 9 18.51 -12.77 -15.82
C HIS A 9 18.46 -14.17 -15.20
N TYR A 10 18.68 -15.20 -16.02
CA TYR A 10 18.91 -16.54 -15.52
C TYR A 10 20.38 -16.64 -15.12
N GLN A 11 20.62 -16.99 -13.88
CA GLN A 11 21.94 -17.24 -13.32
C GLN A 11 22.17 -18.76 -13.27
N ASP A 12 23.40 -19.19 -13.57
CA ASP A 12 23.78 -20.58 -13.45
C ASP A 12 24.48 -20.87 -12.10
N PHE A 13 24.76 -22.13 -11.83
CA PHE A 13 25.41 -22.54 -10.59
C PHE A 13 26.83 -21.98 -10.44
N THR A 14 27.49 -21.65 -11.54
CA THR A 14 28.83 -21.02 -11.54
C THR A 14 28.76 -19.62 -10.97
N GLU A 15 27.71 -18.87 -11.32
CA GLU A 15 27.50 -17.53 -10.80
C GLU A 15 27.15 -17.58 -9.30
N LEU A 16 26.30 -18.53 -8.87
CA LEU A 16 26.05 -18.76 -7.44
C LEU A 16 27.37 -19.03 -6.68
N LYS A 17 28.25 -19.88 -7.18
CA LYS A 17 29.55 -20.13 -6.56
C LYS A 17 30.41 -18.87 -6.46
N LYS A 18 30.42 -18.01 -7.46
CA LYS A 18 31.14 -16.72 -7.40
C LYS A 18 30.58 -15.79 -6.32
N ILE A 19 29.23 -15.64 -6.25
CA ILE A 19 28.58 -14.82 -5.24
C ILE A 19 28.93 -15.30 -3.82
N LEU A 20 28.83 -16.62 -3.59
CA LEU A 20 29.16 -17.24 -2.30
C LEU A 20 30.63 -17.07 -1.93
N SER A 21 31.55 -17.23 -2.90
CA SER A 21 33.00 -17.08 -2.68
C SER A 21 33.43 -15.63 -2.47
N ALA A 22 32.72 -14.65 -3.07
CA ALA A 22 32.98 -13.23 -2.91
C ALA A 22 32.49 -12.69 -1.55
N SER A 23 31.66 -13.45 -0.83
CA SER A 23 31.14 -13.06 0.47
C SER A 23 32.17 -13.30 1.57
N ALA A 24 33.01 -12.30 1.82
CA ALA A 24 34.04 -12.35 2.87
C ALA A 24 33.48 -12.54 4.30
N ALA A 25 32.18 -12.35 4.49
CA ALA A 25 31.49 -12.38 5.78
C ALA A 25 30.91 -13.77 6.14
N ASN A 26 30.69 -14.67 5.20
CA ASN A 26 29.97 -15.92 5.43
C ASN A 26 30.83 -17.13 5.06
N THR A 27 30.99 -18.05 6.01
CA THR A 27 31.52 -19.40 5.72
C THR A 27 30.35 -20.29 5.30
N TYR A 28 30.16 -20.44 4.00
CA TYR A 28 29.14 -21.35 3.45
C TYR A 28 29.61 -22.79 3.43
N ASP A 29 28.72 -23.72 3.78
CA ASP A 29 28.91 -25.16 3.53
C ASP A 29 28.68 -25.44 2.04
N MET A 30 29.75 -25.32 1.26
CA MET A 30 29.71 -25.50 -0.20
C MET A 30 29.33 -26.92 -0.60
N ASP A 31 29.68 -27.93 0.19
CA ASP A 31 29.36 -29.34 -0.08
C ASP A 31 27.83 -29.57 0.05
N LYS A 32 27.23 -28.98 1.09
CA LYS A 32 25.77 -29.02 1.29
C LYS A 32 25.03 -28.31 0.18
N ILE A 33 25.50 -27.15 -0.25
CA ILE A 33 24.88 -26.36 -1.34
C ILE A 33 25.01 -27.09 -2.69
N GLU A 34 26.18 -27.67 -2.99
CA GLU A 34 26.37 -28.43 -4.21
C GLU A 34 25.52 -29.72 -4.25
N LYS A 35 25.36 -30.36 -3.10
CA LYS A 35 24.45 -31.52 -2.95
C LYS A 35 23.00 -31.08 -3.19
N ALA A 36 22.57 -29.93 -2.67
CA ALA A 36 21.22 -29.39 -2.87
C ALA A 36 20.96 -29.06 -4.34
N TYR A 37 21.94 -28.44 -5.03
CA TYR A 37 21.87 -28.16 -6.46
C TYR A 37 21.69 -29.44 -7.29
N LYS A 38 22.57 -30.44 -7.10
CA LYS A 38 22.49 -31.72 -7.81
C LYS A 38 21.20 -32.47 -7.57
N PHE A 39 20.68 -32.38 -6.35
CA PHE A 39 19.40 -32.96 -6.00
C PHE A 39 18.22 -32.24 -6.71
N ALA A 40 18.20 -30.91 -6.71
CA ALA A 40 17.19 -30.14 -7.42
C ALA A 40 17.26 -30.35 -8.94
N GLU A 41 18.46 -30.36 -9.51
CA GLU A 41 18.69 -30.62 -10.94
C GLU A 41 18.14 -32.00 -11.36
N LYS A 42 18.41 -33.04 -10.56
CA LYS A 42 17.86 -34.38 -10.77
C LYS A 42 16.33 -34.43 -10.60
N ALA A 43 15.79 -33.73 -9.60
CA ALA A 43 14.36 -33.75 -9.30
C ALA A 43 13.54 -33.07 -10.42
N HIS A 44 14.01 -31.93 -10.93
CA HIS A 44 13.36 -31.21 -12.03
C HIS A 44 13.63 -31.82 -13.42
N GLY A 45 14.76 -32.55 -13.60
CA GLY A 45 15.07 -33.28 -14.82
C GLY A 45 14.88 -32.42 -16.09
N ASP A 46 14.03 -32.90 -17.00
CA ASP A 46 13.77 -32.24 -18.29
C ASP A 46 12.66 -31.15 -18.21
N GLN A 47 12.18 -30.79 -17.01
CA GLN A 47 11.18 -29.74 -16.88
C GLN A 47 11.68 -28.41 -17.48
N ARG A 48 10.78 -27.71 -18.17
CA ARG A 48 11.05 -26.42 -18.79
C ARG A 48 10.04 -25.38 -18.38
N ARG A 49 10.50 -24.15 -18.25
CA ARG A 49 9.62 -23.00 -18.07
C ARG A 49 8.87 -22.65 -19.36
N VAL A 50 7.84 -21.80 -19.24
CA VAL A 50 7.08 -21.27 -20.41
C VAL A 50 7.99 -20.62 -21.46
N SER A 51 9.15 -20.09 -21.05
CA SER A 51 10.18 -19.54 -21.93
C SER A 51 11.00 -20.60 -22.68
N GLY A 52 10.79 -21.91 -22.44
CA GLY A 52 11.58 -23.01 -23.00
C GLY A 52 12.90 -23.30 -22.29
N ILE A 53 13.29 -22.49 -21.30
CA ILE A 53 14.54 -22.60 -20.54
C ILE A 53 14.43 -23.72 -19.49
N PRO A 54 15.52 -24.48 -19.19
CA PRO A 54 15.52 -25.49 -18.14
C PRO A 54 15.04 -24.94 -16.79
N TYR A 55 14.16 -25.69 -16.10
CA TYR A 55 13.52 -25.22 -14.87
C TYR A 55 14.53 -24.92 -13.75
N ILE A 56 15.60 -25.72 -13.64
CA ILE A 56 16.63 -25.61 -12.59
C ILE A 56 17.26 -24.20 -12.51
N LEU A 57 17.30 -23.45 -13.61
CA LEU A 57 17.86 -22.10 -13.60
C LEU A 57 17.04 -21.11 -12.76
N HIS A 58 15.76 -21.44 -12.50
CA HIS A 58 14.93 -20.63 -11.59
C HIS A 58 15.36 -20.75 -10.12
N PRO A 59 15.35 -21.94 -9.51
CA PRO A 59 15.82 -22.09 -8.14
C PRO A 59 17.27 -21.61 -7.94
N VAL A 60 18.14 -21.79 -8.94
CA VAL A 60 19.50 -21.26 -8.88
C VAL A 60 19.49 -19.72 -8.84
N SER A 61 18.71 -19.07 -9.70
CA SER A 61 18.59 -17.60 -9.68
C SER A 61 17.99 -17.07 -8.39
N VAL A 62 17.00 -17.79 -7.80
CA VAL A 62 16.44 -17.47 -6.48
C VAL A 62 17.52 -17.61 -5.40
N ALA A 63 18.33 -18.69 -5.45
CA ALA A 63 19.44 -18.89 -4.51
C ALA A 63 20.51 -17.80 -4.64
N CYS A 64 20.78 -17.30 -5.85
CA CYS A 64 21.68 -16.15 -6.05
C CYS A 64 21.16 -14.90 -5.36
N ILE A 65 19.87 -14.57 -5.50
CA ILE A 65 19.26 -13.42 -4.80
C ILE A 65 19.36 -13.58 -3.29
N VAL A 66 19.09 -14.79 -2.78
CA VAL A 66 19.19 -15.09 -1.33
C VAL A 66 20.65 -14.98 -0.85
N ALA A 67 21.63 -15.43 -1.64
CA ALA A 67 23.06 -15.29 -1.33
C ALA A 67 23.52 -13.83 -1.37
N GLU A 68 23.05 -13.00 -2.33
CA GLU A 68 23.33 -11.56 -2.39
C GLU A 68 22.82 -10.81 -1.15
N LEU A 69 21.69 -11.26 -0.60
CA LEU A 69 21.16 -10.77 0.68
C LEU A 69 22.03 -11.20 1.88
N GLY A 70 22.99 -12.11 1.69
CA GLY A 70 23.91 -12.59 2.73
C GLY A 70 23.26 -13.60 3.69
N MET A 71 22.25 -14.35 3.25
CA MET A 71 21.57 -15.37 4.04
C MET A 71 22.47 -16.60 4.29
N ASP A 72 22.09 -17.41 5.29
CA ASP A 72 22.85 -18.60 5.70
C ASP A 72 22.77 -19.77 4.68
N THR A 73 23.61 -20.78 4.89
CA THR A 73 23.65 -22.01 4.06
C THR A 73 22.30 -22.68 3.90
N ASP A 74 21.51 -22.77 4.99
CA ASP A 74 20.20 -23.43 4.99
C ASP A 74 19.18 -22.66 4.16
N SER A 75 19.25 -21.33 4.19
CA SER A 75 18.42 -20.48 3.35
C SER A 75 18.75 -20.63 1.86
N VAL A 76 20.05 -20.71 1.50
CA VAL A 76 20.49 -20.97 0.12
C VAL A 76 20.05 -22.36 -0.35
N CYS A 77 20.19 -23.39 0.49
CA CYS A 77 19.68 -24.73 0.21
C CYS A 77 18.15 -24.74 0.07
N GLY A 78 17.45 -24.05 0.98
CA GLY A 78 15.98 -23.87 0.92
C GLY A 78 15.54 -23.21 -0.40
N ALA A 79 16.29 -22.19 -0.86
CA ALA A 79 16.03 -21.53 -2.14
C ALA A 79 16.29 -22.44 -3.36
N LEU A 80 17.32 -23.29 -3.32
CA LEU A 80 17.58 -24.27 -4.38
C LEU A 80 16.50 -25.37 -4.45
N LEU A 81 15.87 -25.70 -3.33
CA LEU A 81 14.94 -26.82 -3.20
C LEU A 81 13.47 -26.40 -3.08
N HIS A 82 13.13 -25.10 -3.07
CA HIS A 82 11.81 -24.59 -2.70
C HIS A 82 10.65 -25.14 -3.55
N ASP A 83 10.88 -25.39 -4.84
CA ASP A 83 9.89 -25.90 -5.77
C ASP A 83 9.92 -27.44 -5.90
N THR A 84 10.94 -28.14 -5.35
CA THR A 84 11.09 -29.59 -5.55
C THR A 84 9.95 -30.38 -4.96
N VAL A 85 9.42 -30.00 -3.79
CA VAL A 85 8.29 -30.68 -3.11
C VAL A 85 6.96 -30.31 -3.78
N GLU A 86 6.85 -29.12 -4.38
CA GLU A 86 5.61 -28.66 -5.02
C GLU A 86 5.46 -29.20 -6.44
N ASP A 87 6.53 -29.17 -7.24
CA ASP A 87 6.51 -29.42 -8.68
C ASP A 87 7.05 -30.80 -9.08
N THR A 88 7.57 -31.57 -8.12
CA THR A 88 8.11 -32.91 -8.39
C THR A 88 7.56 -33.99 -7.43
N GLY A 89 8.02 -35.21 -7.54
CA GLY A 89 7.61 -36.31 -6.64
C GLY A 89 8.40 -36.38 -5.33
N VAL A 90 9.22 -35.40 -4.99
CA VAL A 90 10.05 -35.36 -3.78
C VAL A 90 9.19 -35.12 -2.55
N THR A 91 9.44 -35.87 -1.47
CA THR A 91 8.73 -35.70 -0.18
C THR A 91 9.54 -34.87 0.81
N LEU A 92 8.83 -34.20 1.76
CA LEU A 92 9.50 -33.47 2.85
C LEU A 92 10.36 -34.39 3.73
N GLU A 93 9.98 -35.65 3.87
CA GLU A 93 10.76 -36.65 4.62
C GLU A 93 12.10 -36.94 3.99
N GLU A 94 12.16 -37.05 2.66
CA GLU A 94 13.41 -37.19 1.90
C GLU A 94 14.31 -35.97 2.05
N VAL A 95 13.74 -34.76 1.98
CA VAL A 95 14.48 -33.52 2.20
C VAL A 95 15.01 -33.46 3.63
N THR A 96 14.21 -33.80 4.63
CA THR A 96 14.63 -33.82 6.04
C THR A 96 15.80 -34.76 6.27
N LYS A 97 15.77 -35.95 5.66
CA LYS A 97 16.83 -36.96 5.79
C LYS A 97 18.15 -36.51 5.13
N LEU A 98 18.07 -35.80 4.01
CA LEU A 98 19.25 -35.43 3.21
C LEU A 98 19.88 -34.09 3.58
N PHE A 99 19.06 -33.10 4.03
CA PHE A 99 19.48 -31.71 4.22
C PHE A 99 19.20 -31.17 5.63
N GLY A 100 18.47 -31.93 6.46
CA GLY A 100 18.14 -31.58 7.84
C GLY A 100 16.77 -30.94 8.01
N HIS A 101 16.36 -30.82 9.29
CA HIS A 101 15.02 -30.34 9.67
C HIS A 101 14.80 -28.87 9.30
N ASP A 102 15.82 -28.02 9.41
CA ASP A 102 15.72 -26.57 9.16
C ASP A 102 15.43 -26.29 7.68
N VAL A 103 16.16 -26.93 6.77
CA VAL A 103 15.89 -26.82 5.32
C VAL A 103 14.50 -27.33 4.97
N ALA A 104 14.08 -28.48 5.51
CA ALA A 104 12.74 -29.02 5.27
C ALA A 104 11.64 -28.09 5.80
N LYS A 105 11.84 -27.48 6.98
CA LYS A 105 10.91 -26.49 7.55
C LYS A 105 10.78 -25.25 6.68
N LEU A 106 11.87 -24.73 6.11
CA LEU A 106 11.85 -23.61 5.19
C LEU A 106 11.03 -23.94 3.92
N ILE A 107 11.25 -25.11 3.32
CA ILE A 107 10.53 -25.56 2.11
C ILE A 107 9.04 -25.75 2.42
N ASP A 108 8.69 -26.40 3.52
CA ASP A 108 7.29 -26.57 3.95
C ASP A 108 6.58 -25.22 4.13
N GLY A 109 7.27 -24.25 4.73
CA GLY A 109 6.76 -22.89 4.90
C GLY A 109 6.49 -22.20 3.56
N VAL A 110 7.41 -22.29 2.60
CA VAL A 110 7.25 -21.71 1.26
C VAL A 110 6.11 -22.38 0.50
N THR A 111 6.01 -23.72 0.56
CA THR A 111 4.99 -24.53 -0.14
C THR A 111 3.58 -24.31 0.42
N LYS A 112 3.41 -24.22 1.75
CA LYS A 112 2.10 -23.97 2.40
C LYS A 112 1.47 -22.66 1.99
N ILE A 113 2.28 -21.67 1.57
CA ILE A 113 1.80 -20.40 1.07
C ILE A 113 1.13 -20.54 -0.32
N SER A 114 1.45 -21.60 -1.08
CA SER A 114 1.02 -21.78 -2.48
C SER A 114 -0.30 -22.55 -2.67
N LYS A 115 -0.68 -23.42 -1.74
CA LYS A 115 -1.76 -24.44 -1.96
C LYS A 115 -3.06 -24.16 -1.21
N ILE A 116 -4.10 -23.55 -1.85
CA ILE A 116 -5.49 -23.65 -1.37
C ILE A 116 -6.53 -23.37 -2.48
N PRO A 117 -7.63 -24.18 -2.58
CA PRO A 117 -8.79 -23.92 -3.43
C PRO A 117 -9.77 -22.96 -2.74
N TYR A 118 -10.27 -21.94 -3.43
CA TYR A 118 -11.16 -20.91 -2.89
C TYR A 118 -12.34 -20.56 -3.80
N SER A 119 -13.40 -20.01 -3.18
CA SER A 119 -14.64 -19.66 -3.86
C SER A 119 -14.67 -18.22 -4.40
N THR A 120 -13.84 -17.28 -3.90
CA THR A 120 -13.73 -15.92 -4.42
C THR A 120 -12.30 -15.39 -4.42
N ARG A 121 -11.95 -14.52 -5.40
CA ARG A 121 -10.59 -13.99 -5.62
C ARG A 121 -10.11 -13.11 -4.44
N GLU A 122 -10.99 -12.35 -3.81
CA GLU A 122 -10.66 -11.48 -2.68
C GLU A 122 -10.39 -12.25 -1.39
N GLN A 123 -11.19 -13.29 -1.11
CA GLN A 123 -10.98 -14.17 0.03
C GLN A 123 -9.69 -14.98 -0.11
N GLN A 124 -9.35 -15.37 -1.33
CA GLN A 124 -8.09 -16.06 -1.64
C GLN A 124 -6.87 -15.19 -1.33
N GLN A 125 -6.87 -13.93 -1.75
CA GLN A 125 -5.77 -13.02 -1.47
C GLN A 125 -5.59 -12.78 0.03
N ALA A 126 -6.66 -12.60 0.73
CA ALA A 126 -6.68 -12.31 2.14
C ALA A 126 -6.17 -13.48 3.00
N GLU A 127 -6.61 -14.71 2.69
CA GLU A 127 -6.14 -15.92 3.41
C GLU A 127 -4.68 -16.26 3.07
N ASN A 128 -4.24 -16.01 1.84
CA ASN A 128 -2.83 -16.13 1.45
C ASN A 128 -1.93 -15.18 2.26
N ILE A 129 -2.38 -13.93 2.46
CA ILE A 129 -1.65 -12.96 3.30
C ILE A 129 -1.57 -13.47 4.73
N ARG A 130 -2.68 -13.97 5.30
CA ARG A 130 -2.71 -14.51 6.67
C ARG A 130 -1.72 -15.67 6.86
N LYS A 131 -1.68 -16.60 5.91
CA LYS A 131 -0.74 -17.73 5.96
C LYS A 131 0.71 -17.31 5.80
N MET A 132 0.97 -16.33 4.92
CA MET A 132 2.29 -15.73 4.83
C MET A 132 2.73 -15.11 6.15
N LEU A 133 1.84 -14.37 6.83
CA LEU A 133 2.13 -13.78 8.13
C LEU A 133 2.39 -14.84 9.20
N ILE A 134 1.63 -15.95 9.21
CA ILE A 134 1.86 -17.07 10.12
C ILE A 134 3.22 -17.72 9.86
N ALA A 135 3.54 -18.02 8.59
CA ALA A 135 4.84 -18.60 8.24
C ALA A 135 6.01 -17.67 8.60
N MET A 136 5.83 -16.35 8.45
CA MET A 136 6.80 -15.33 8.88
C MET A 136 7.00 -15.31 10.40
N ALA A 137 5.94 -15.51 11.17
CA ALA A 137 6.03 -15.57 12.63
C ALA A 137 6.83 -16.78 13.11
N ASP A 138 6.80 -17.89 12.34
CA ASP A 138 7.55 -19.10 12.63
C ASP A 138 9.03 -18.98 12.22
N ASP A 139 9.30 -18.55 10.99
CA ASP A 139 10.66 -18.32 10.48
C ASP A 139 10.68 -17.26 9.36
N ILE A 140 11.33 -16.15 9.62
CA ILE A 140 11.39 -15.01 8.69
C ILE A 140 12.13 -15.35 7.38
N ARG A 141 12.99 -16.38 7.38
CA ARG A 141 13.72 -16.82 6.18
C ARG A 141 12.78 -17.32 5.09
N VAL A 142 11.63 -17.90 5.48
CA VAL A 142 10.59 -18.35 4.55
C VAL A 142 10.11 -17.21 3.64
N ILE A 143 9.84 -16.04 4.21
CA ILE A 143 9.36 -14.91 3.41
C ILE A 143 10.46 -14.29 2.56
N ILE A 144 11.72 -14.30 3.03
CA ILE A 144 12.86 -13.82 2.25
C ILE A 144 13.04 -14.68 1.00
N ILE A 145 12.97 -16.01 1.13
CA ILE A 145 12.99 -16.94 -0.02
C ILE A 145 11.80 -16.67 -0.96
N LYS A 146 10.61 -16.46 -0.40
CA LYS A 146 9.41 -16.17 -1.20
C LYS A 146 9.48 -14.82 -1.92
N LEU A 147 10.08 -13.79 -1.32
CA LEU A 147 10.33 -12.51 -1.96
C LEU A 147 11.35 -12.63 -3.10
N ALA A 148 12.41 -13.45 -2.91
CA ALA A 148 13.41 -13.75 -3.95
C ALA A 148 12.79 -14.54 -5.11
N ASP A 149 11.95 -15.56 -4.82
CA ASP A 149 11.17 -16.28 -5.84
C ASP A 149 10.29 -15.32 -6.63
N ARG A 150 9.53 -14.46 -5.94
CA ARG A 150 8.64 -13.50 -6.57
C ARG A 150 9.40 -12.49 -7.43
N LEU A 151 10.55 -12.02 -6.97
CA LEU A 151 11.40 -11.11 -7.73
C LEU A 151 11.91 -11.75 -9.02
N HIS A 152 12.42 -12.99 -8.94
CA HIS A 152 12.88 -13.70 -10.13
C HIS A 152 11.73 -14.00 -11.10
N ASN A 153 10.55 -14.36 -10.59
CA ASN A 153 9.35 -14.51 -11.41
C ASN A 153 8.98 -13.22 -12.14
N MET A 154 9.12 -12.05 -11.51
CA MET A 154 8.90 -10.75 -12.17
C MET A 154 9.97 -10.41 -13.20
N ARG A 155 11.22 -10.80 -12.97
CA ARG A 155 12.31 -10.64 -13.95
C ARG A 155 12.07 -11.42 -15.25
N THR A 156 11.32 -12.53 -15.16
CA THR A 156 11.04 -13.44 -16.29
C THR A 156 9.59 -13.39 -16.77
N MET A 157 8.80 -12.39 -16.34
CA MET A 157 7.36 -12.31 -16.58
C MET A 157 6.98 -11.98 -18.03
N ASN A 158 7.89 -11.46 -18.84
CA ASN A 158 7.67 -11.08 -20.25
C ASN A 158 7.13 -12.21 -21.13
N CYS A 159 7.40 -13.48 -20.79
CA CYS A 159 6.93 -14.67 -21.53
C CYS A 159 5.47 -15.05 -21.18
N MET A 160 4.85 -14.38 -20.21
CA MET A 160 3.50 -14.72 -19.77
C MET A 160 2.43 -13.90 -20.51
N PRO A 161 1.18 -14.42 -20.64
CA PRO A 161 0.06 -13.66 -21.19
C PRO A 161 -0.18 -12.35 -20.44
N GLU A 162 -0.65 -11.31 -21.14
CA GLU A 162 -0.81 -9.95 -20.61
C GLU A 162 -1.65 -9.92 -19.33
N GLN A 163 -2.81 -10.60 -19.32
CA GLN A 163 -3.67 -10.66 -18.14
C GLN A 163 -2.94 -11.23 -16.92
N LYS A 164 -2.14 -12.29 -17.09
CA LYS A 164 -1.37 -12.91 -16.01
C LYS A 164 -0.27 -11.97 -15.52
N ARG A 165 0.39 -11.21 -16.44
CA ARG A 165 1.37 -10.17 -16.07
C ARG A 165 0.73 -9.10 -15.19
N ARG A 166 -0.44 -8.57 -15.58
CA ARG A 166 -1.18 -7.56 -14.80
C ARG A 166 -1.62 -8.08 -13.44
N ASP A 167 -2.21 -9.28 -13.39
CA ASP A 167 -2.68 -9.88 -12.13
C ASP A 167 -1.53 -10.08 -11.14
N LYS A 168 -0.40 -10.61 -11.61
CA LYS A 168 0.78 -10.83 -10.76
C LYS A 168 1.46 -9.53 -10.34
N SER A 169 1.48 -8.52 -11.21
CA SER A 169 2.00 -7.19 -10.88
C SER A 169 1.12 -6.50 -9.82
N LEU A 170 -0.20 -6.64 -9.93
CA LEU A 170 -1.12 -6.11 -8.93
C LEU A 170 -0.94 -6.80 -7.56
N GLU A 171 -0.80 -8.13 -7.55
CA GLU A 171 -0.48 -8.91 -6.34
C GLU A 171 0.83 -8.42 -5.68
N ASN A 172 1.87 -8.18 -6.49
CA ASN A 172 3.14 -7.66 -6.00
C ASN A 172 3.01 -6.28 -5.36
N MET A 173 2.32 -5.35 -6.02
CA MET A 173 2.11 -3.99 -5.48
C MET A 173 1.27 -3.98 -4.22
N GLN A 174 0.35 -4.93 -4.08
CA GLN A 174 -0.59 -4.97 -2.95
C GLN A 174 -0.08 -5.77 -1.75
N VAL A 175 0.81 -6.74 -1.96
CA VAL A 175 1.22 -7.70 -0.93
C VAL A 175 2.73 -7.73 -0.75
N PHE A 176 3.49 -8.13 -1.79
CA PHE A 176 4.91 -8.45 -1.64
C PHE A 176 5.80 -7.21 -1.47
N ALA A 177 5.58 -6.14 -2.24
CA ALA A 177 6.34 -4.91 -2.10
C ALA A 177 6.11 -4.24 -0.73
N PRO A 178 4.87 -4.16 -0.19
CA PRO A 178 4.62 -3.78 1.19
C PRO A 178 5.35 -4.61 2.23
N ILE A 179 5.36 -5.94 2.09
CA ILE A 179 6.08 -6.83 3.02
C ILE A 179 7.59 -6.56 2.95
N ALA A 180 8.17 -6.48 1.73
CA ALA A 180 9.59 -6.15 1.56
C ALA A 180 9.95 -4.80 2.19
N HIS A 181 9.06 -3.80 2.09
CA HIS A 181 9.22 -2.50 2.73
C HIS A 181 9.27 -2.59 4.26
N ARG A 182 8.35 -3.35 4.87
CA ARG A 182 8.32 -3.54 6.34
C ARG A 182 9.54 -4.26 6.86
N LEU A 183 10.04 -5.24 6.10
CA LEU A 183 11.28 -5.93 6.41
C LEU A 183 12.51 -5.08 6.14
N GLY A 184 12.34 -3.88 5.57
CA GLY A 184 13.44 -2.97 5.22
C GLY A 184 14.26 -3.42 4.01
N ILE A 185 13.86 -4.49 3.29
CA ILE A 185 14.58 -5.03 2.13
C ILE A 185 14.29 -4.16 0.90
N LYS A 186 14.98 -3.01 0.86
CA LYS A 186 14.72 -1.97 -0.12
C LYS A 186 15.05 -2.38 -1.55
N THR A 187 16.11 -3.15 -1.75
CA THR A 187 16.55 -3.63 -3.07
C THR A 187 15.45 -4.45 -3.75
N ILE A 188 14.86 -5.41 -3.04
CA ILE A 188 13.75 -6.22 -3.56
C ILE A 188 12.50 -5.37 -3.75
N LYS A 189 12.16 -4.53 -2.78
CA LYS A 189 10.97 -3.67 -2.84
C LYS A 189 11.00 -2.76 -4.07
N ASP A 190 12.10 -2.01 -4.27
CA ASP A 190 12.21 -1.03 -5.35
C ASP A 190 12.14 -1.74 -6.71
N GLU A 191 12.79 -2.91 -6.89
CA GLU A 191 12.74 -3.66 -8.16
C GLU A 191 11.36 -4.30 -8.40
N LEU A 192 10.70 -4.86 -7.37
CA LEU A 192 9.33 -5.39 -7.50
C LEU A 192 8.34 -4.31 -7.92
N GLU A 193 8.43 -3.12 -7.31
CA GLU A 193 7.56 -1.99 -7.65
C GLU A 193 7.81 -1.49 -9.08
N ASP A 194 9.07 -1.27 -9.49
CA ASP A 194 9.41 -0.77 -10.81
C ASP A 194 8.99 -1.76 -11.92
N ARG A 195 9.26 -3.07 -11.74
CA ARG A 195 8.82 -4.10 -12.70
C ARG A 195 7.31 -4.26 -12.75
N SER A 196 6.64 -4.13 -11.62
CA SER A 196 5.17 -4.20 -11.59
C SER A 196 4.54 -3.00 -12.27
N LEU A 197 5.07 -1.80 -12.09
CA LEU A 197 4.62 -0.58 -12.76
C LEU A 197 4.75 -0.70 -14.28
N GLN A 198 5.84 -1.29 -14.78
CA GLN A 198 6.07 -1.51 -16.21
C GLN A 198 4.93 -2.29 -16.89
N TYR A 199 4.26 -3.21 -16.17
CA TYR A 199 3.12 -3.97 -16.68
C TYR A 199 1.76 -3.36 -16.34
N LEU A 200 1.66 -2.56 -15.29
CA LEU A 200 0.40 -1.94 -14.86
C LEU A 200 0.12 -0.63 -15.62
N ASP A 201 1.15 0.19 -15.80
CA ASP A 201 1.11 1.43 -16.58
C ASP A 201 2.40 1.60 -17.41
N PRO A 202 2.47 0.91 -18.58
CA PRO A 202 3.65 0.98 -19.44
C PRO A 202 3.96 2.38 -19.96
N ILE A 203 2.93 3.20 -20.14
CA ILE A 203 3.06 4.57 -20.69
C ILE A 203 3.72 5.47 -19.64
N GLY A 204 3.13 5.54 -18.45
CA GLY A 204 3.69 6.35 -17.37
C GLY A 204 5.07 5.86 -16.91
N TYR A 205 5.33 4.54 -16.97
CA TYR A 205 6.67 4.01 -16.73
C TYR A 205 7.68 4.54 -17.74
N LYS A 206 7.34 4.46 -19.04
CA LYS A 206 8.24 4.86 -20.12
C LYS A 206 8.50 6.36 -20.15
N GLU A 207 7.49 7.19 -19.90
CA GLU A 207 7.67 8.64 -19.81
C GLU A 207 8.72 9.01 -18.75
N ILE A 208 8.63 8.40 -17.56
CA ILE A 208 9.60 8.68 -16.49
C ILE A 208 10.98 8.08 -16.84
N GLU A 209 11.03 6.91 -17.47
CA GLU A 209 12.29 6.31 -17.92
C GLU A 209 12.99 7.18 -18.96
N ASP A 210 12.26 7.70 -19.95
CA ASP A 210 12.78 8.56 -21.00
C ASP A 210 13.28 9.89 -20.43
N ASP A 211 12.54 10.50 -19.49
CA ASP A 211 12.97 11.71 -18.77
C ASP A 211 14.27 11.48 -17.98
N LEU A 212 14.40 10.31 -17.35
CA LEU A 212 15.63 9.95 -16.63
C LEU A 212 16.81 9.67 -17.55
N LEU A 213 16.60 9.10 -18.74
CA LEU A 213 17.66 8.80 -19.72
C LEU A 213 18.21 10.07 -20.38
N MET A 214 17.35 11.04 -20.69
CA MET A 214 17.76 12.32 -21.30
C MET A 214 18.78 13.09 -20.46
N THR A 215 18.87 12.79 -19.16
CA THR A 215 19.75 13.48 -18.20
C THR A 215 20.91 12.61 -17.70
N GLU A 216 21.12 11.38 -18.22
CA GLU A 216 22.07 10.43 -17.64
C GLU A 216 23.53 10.91 -17.68
N GLU A 217 24.02 11.41 -18.80
CA GLU A 217 25.41 11.91 -18.92
C GLU A 217 25.64 13.17 -18.07
N ASP A 218 24.69 14.08 -18.05
CA ASP A 218 24.80 15.32 -17.26
C ASP A 218 24.71 15.02 -15.76
N ARG A 219 23.88 14.06 -15.40
CA ARG A 219 23.77 13.55 -14.04
C ARG A 219 25.08 12.96 -13.53
N ASP A 220 25.70 12.08 -14.32
CA ASP A 220 26.93 11.39 -13.91
C ASP A 220 28.10 12.38 -13.76
N LYS A 221 28.21 13.39 -14.66
CA LYS A 221 29.14 14.52 -14.52
C LYS A 221 28.84 15.33 -13.25
N PHE A 222 27.57 15.59 -12.97
CA PHE A 222 27.14 16.32 -11.78
C PHE A 222 27.52 15.57 -10.49
N ILE A 223 27.18 14.27 -10.40
CA ILE A 223 27.52 13.43 -9.23
C ILE A 223 29.02 13.36 -9.01
N GLU A 224 29.82 13.22 -10.08
CA GLU A 224 31.28 13.16 -9.97
C GLU A 224 31.89 14.52 -9.51
N SER A 225 31.31 15.62 -9.97
CA SER A 225 31.67 16.97 -9.48
C SER A 225 31.41 17.13 -7.98
N ILE A 226 30.22 16.73 -7.50
CA ILE A 226 29.86 16.78 -6.08
C ILE A 226 30.78 15.88 -5.25
N LYS A 227 31.03 14.66 -5.72
CA LYS A 227 31.92 13.68 -5.08
C LYS A 227 33.33 14.27 -4.91
N THR A 228 33.89 14.85 -5.96
CA THR A 228 35.23 15.49 -5.92
C THR A 228 35.28 16.62 -4.90
N GLN A 229 34.27 17.48 -4.83
CA GLN A 229 34.21 18.59 -3.89
C GLN A 229 34.16 18.12 -2.43
N ILE A 230 33.33 17.09 -2.13
CA ILE A 230 33.21 16.52 -0.77
C ILE A 230 34.51 15.83 -0.38
N LEU A 231 35.08 14.97 -1.27
CA LEU A 231 36.33 14.26 -0.98
C LEU A 231 37.48 15.21 -0.69
N ALA A 232 37.66 16.27 -1.50
CA ALA A 232 38.72 17.26 -1.29
C ALA A 232 38.65 17.98 0.08
N LYS A 233 37.44 18.15 0.64
CA LYS A 233 37.25 18.80 1.95
C LYS A 233 37.26 17.81 3.12
N THR A 234 36.99 16.53 2.88
CA THR A 234 37.04 15.49 3.93
C THR A 234 38.42 14.83 4.03
N GLU A 235 39.26 14.96 3.00
CA GLU A 235 40.62 14.43 2.98
C GLU A 235 41.44 14.98 4.16
N GLY A 236 42.02 14.09 4.96
CA GLY A 236 42.80 14.44 6.15
C GLY A 236 41.96 14.78 7.42
N ILE A 237 40.64 14.90 7.32
CA ILE A 237 39.76 15.21 8.45
C ILE A 237 38.93 13.97 8.83
N ILE A 238 38.37 13.25 7.87
CA ILE A 238 37.48 12.08 8.09
C ILE A 238 38.05 10.92 7.28
N PRO A 239 38.54 9.87 7.93
CA PRO A 239 39.03 8.69 7.20
C PRO A 239 37.92 7.86 6.62
N GLY A 240 38.20 7.17 5.51
CA GLY A 240 37.31 6.13 4.98
C GLY A 240 35.97 6.62 4.36
N VAL A 241 35.91 7.87 3.91
CA VAL A 241 34.70 8.40 3.27
C VAL A 241 34.48 7.74 1.91
N TYR A 242 33.33 7.04 1.77
CA TYR A 242 32.88 6.47 0.50
C TYR A 242 31.68 7.24 -0.04
N ILE A 243 31.73 7.65 -1.32
CA ILE A 243 30.65 8.44 -1.95
C ILE A 243 30.15 7.73 -3.19
N SER A 244 28.82 7.61 -3.29
CA SER A 244 28.13 7.02 -4.44
C SER A 244 26.90 7.83 -4.84
N GLY A 245 26.61 7.88 -6.15
CA GLY A 245 25.36 8.40 -6.64
C GLY A 245 24.22 7.41 -6.47
N ARG A 246 23.01 7.91 -6.30
CA ARG A 246 21.79 7.13 -6.24
C ARG A 246 20.70 7.76 -7.08
N VAL A 247 20.03 6.94 -7.90
CA VAL A 247 18.82 7.33 -8.63
C VAL A 247 17.61 6.75 -7.89
N LYS A 248 16.56 7.53 -7.74
CA LYS A 248 15.30 7.10 -7.15
C LYS A 248 14.60 6.10 -8.06
N SER A 249 13.87 5.13 -7.49
CA SER A 249 13.10 4.16 -8.26
C SER A 249 12.00 4.85 -9.09
N ILE A 250 11.73 4.31 -10.28
CA ILE A 250 10.73 4.87 -11.22
C ILE A 250 9.35 4.93 -10.56
N ASN A 251 8.95 3.86 -9.84
CA ASN A 251 7.69 3.87 -9.11
C ASN A 251 7.60 4.96 -8.03
N SER A 252 8.72 5.27 -7.37
CA SER A 252 8.75 6.35 -6.37
C SER A 252 8.58 7.74 -6.99
N ILE A 253 9.08 7.94 -8.22
CA ILE A 253 8.89 9.16 -9.01
C ILE A 253 7.43 9.19 -9.50
N TYR A 254 6.93 8.09 -10.09
CA TYR A 254 5.56 7.92 -10.56
C TYR A 254 4.52 8.31 -9.49
N ARG A 255 4.72 7.84 -8.25
CA ARG A 255 3.83 8.21 -7.14
C ARG A 255 3.82 9.71 -6.85
N LYS A 256 4.98 10.38 -6.97
CA LYS A 256 5.08 11.82 -6.75
C LYS A 256 4.48 12.64 -7.89
N THR A 257 4.67 12.21 -9.14
CA THR A 257 4.15 12.91 -10.31
C THR A 257 2.66 12.64 -10.52
N TYR A 258 2.26 11.37 -10.68
CA TYR A 258 0.89 11.01 -11.07
C TYR A 258 -0.10 10.96 -9.90
N MET A 259 0.35 10.59 -8.68
CA MET A 259 -0.56 10.52 -7.52
C MET A 259 -0.57 11.79 -6.67
N GLN A 260 0.57 12.51 -6.56
CA GLN A 260 0.68 13.74 -5.78
C GLN A 260 0.65 15.02 -6.63
N GLY A 261 0.63 14.89 -7.97
CA GLY A 261 0.55 16.03 -8.90
C GLY A 261 1.79 16.93 -8.94
N LYS A 262 2.97 16.41 -8.53
CA LYS A 262 4.24 17.17 -8.59
C LYS A 262 4.84 17.09 -9.98
N THR A 263 5.44 18.17 -10.45
CA THR A 263 6.28 18.16 -11.65
C THR A 263 7.66 17.56 -11.34
N MET A 264 8.39 17.09 -12.36
CA MET A 264 9.75 16.56 -12.18
C MET A 264 10.67 17.55 -11.46
N ASP A 265 10.58 18.85 -11.80
CA ASP A 265 11.37 19.92 -11.18
C ASP A 265 11.08 20.15 -9.70
N GLN A 266 9.91 19.70 -9.21
CA GLN A 266 9.53 19.79 -7.79
C GLN A 266 9.99 18.58 -6.97
N ILE A 267 10.62 17.58 -7.61
CA ILE A 267 11.11 16.37 -6.97
C ILE A 267 12.62 16.48 -6.78
N PHE A 268 13.06 17.10 -5.70
CA PHE A 268 14.48 17.39 -5.41
C PHE A 268 15.33 16.15 -5.06
N ASP A 269 14.73 14.97 -4.88
CA ASP A 269 15.38 13.72 -4.49
C ASP A 269 15.38 12.67 -5.61
N ILE A 270 15.26 13.10 -6.88
CA ILE A 270 15.42 12.22 -8.05
C ILE A 270 16.84 11.67 -8.09
N PHE A 271 17.81 12.57 -7.92
CA PHE A 271 19.22 12.24 -7.81
C PHE A 271 19.67 12.56 -6.38
N ALA A 272 20.31 11.61 -5.76
CA ALA A 272 20.85 11.78 -4.43
C ALA A 272 22.31 11.33 -4.41
N VAL A 273 23.11 12.01 -3.60
CA VAL A 273 24.48 11.60 -3.29
C VAL A 273 24.46 10.91 -1.94
N ARG A 274 25.05 9.73 -1.87
CA ARG A 274 25.20 8.96 -0.67
C ARG A 274 26.64 9.04 -0.18
N VAL A 275 26.80 9.45 1.07
CA VAL A 275 28.10 9.49 1.76
C VAL A 275 28.07 8.45 2.88
N ILE A 276 29.03 7.53 2.87
CA ILE A 276 29.14 6.46 3.85
C ILE A 276 30.46 6.63 4.60
N VAL A 277 30.38 6.54 5.93
CA VAL A 277 31.52 6.71 6.86
C VAL A 277 31.51 5.59 7.90
N ASP A 278 32.56 5.53 8.73
CA ASP A 278 32.71 4.45 9.71
C ASP A 278 31.93 4.69 11.01
N THR A 279 31.86 5.94 11.48
CA THR A 279 31.25 6.24 12.80
C THR A 279 30.07 7.22 12.69
N VAL A 280 29.20 7.18 13.70
CA VAL A 280 28.09 8.13 13.82
C VAL A 280 28.60 9.57 13.96
N SER A 281 29.67 9.79 14.70
CA SER A 281 30.29 11.12 14.84
C SER A 281 30.74 11.66 13.48
N ASP A 282 31.30 10.81 12.63
CA ASP A 282 31.72 11.21 11.29
C ASP A 282 30.53 11.56 10.38
N CYS A 283 29.35 10.95 10.60
CA CYS A 283 28.14 11.37 9.89
C CYS A 283 27.81 12.85 10.14
N TYR A 284 27.88 13.30 11.39
CA TYR A 284 27.63 14.72 11.73
C TYR A 284 28.77 15.63 11.31
N ASN A 285 30.03 15.17 11.33
CA ASN A 285 31.17 15.91 10.81
C ASN A 285 31.04 16.14 9.31
N VAL A 286 30.68 15.10 8.54
CA VAL A 286 30.39 15.21 7.09
C VAL A 286 29.22 16.17 6.84
N LEU A 287 28.17 16.18 7.65
CA LEU A 287 27.06 17.12 7.53
C LEU A 287 27.55 18.56 7.63
N GLY A 288 28.43 18.85 8.59
CA GLY A 288 29.07 20.16 8.74
C GLY A 288 29.85 20.57 7.49
N VAL A 289 30.69 19.66 6.97
CA VAL A 289 31.46 19.88 5.73
C VAL A 289 30.54 20.12 4.52
N VAL A 290 29.48 19.33 4.40
CA VAL A 290 28.49 19.47 3.33
C VAL A 290 27.81 20.85 3.36
N HIS A 291 27.41 21.33 4.53
CA HIS A 291 26.78 22.64 4.71
C HIS A 291 27.76 23.81 4.57
N ASP A 292 29.07 23.57 4.71
CA ASP A 292 30.11 24.55 4.38
C ASP A 292 30.30 24.72 2.87
N ILE A 293 30.22 23.59 2.11
CA ILE A 293 30.36 23.60 0.64
C ILE A 293 29.08 24.04 -0.07
N PHE A 294 27.93 23.55 0.38
CA PHE A 294 26.63 23.68 -0.27
C PHE A 294 25.63 24.37 0.64
N LYS A 295 24.80 25.24 0.09
CA LYS A 295 23.79 25.95 0.87
C LYS A 295 22.55 25.09 1.17
N PRO A 296 22.25 24.77 2.45
CA PRO A 296 21.10 23.95 2.79
C PRO A 296 19.78 24.68 2.54
N ILE A 297 18.77 23.94 2.07
CA ILE A 297 17.41 24.45 1.92
C ILE A 297 16.69 24.34 3.29
N PRO A 298 16.11 25.45 3.81
CA PRO A 298 15.43 25.46 5.08
C PRO A 298 14.31 24.41 5.16
N ASN A 299 14.13 23.79 6.35
CA ASN A 299 13.13 22.77 6.63
C ASN A 299 13.23 21.48 5.78
N ARG A 300 14.40 21.22 5.15
CA ARG A 300 14.66 20.02 4.35
C ARG A 300 15.72 19.09 4.98
N PHE A 301 16.15 19.39 6.19
CA PHE A 301 17.01 18.47 6.98
C PHE A 301 16.16 17.47 7.74
N LYS A 302 16.57 16.20 7.74
CA LYS A 302 15.93 15.11 8.50
C LYS A 302 17.01 14.25 9.14
N ASP A 303 16.93 14.09 10.45
CA ASP A 303 17.81 13.24 11.22
C ASP A 303 17.12 11.92 11.56
N TYR A 304 17.34 10.91 10.71
CA TYR A 304 16.89 9.55 10.96
C TYR A 304 17.92 8.69 11.70
N ILE A 305 19.08 9.28 12.14
CA ILE A 305 20.02 8.59 13.03
C ILE A 305 19.51 8.67 14.46
N SER A 306 19.16 9.89 14.90
CA SER A 306 18.58 10.11 16.23
C SER A 306 17.13 9.61 16.33
N MET A 307 16.37 9.63 15.20
CA MET A 307 14.98 9.16 15.13
C MET A 307 14.83 8.12 14.01
N PRO A 308 15.19 6.85 14.24
CA PRO A 308 15.06 5.80 13.23
C PRO A 308 13.63 5.57 12.78
N LYS A 309 13.44 5.23 11.51
CA LYS A 309 12.11 4.83 11.00
C LYS A 309 11.69 3.46 11.56
N PRO A 310 10.39 3.12 11.56
CA PRO A 310 9.89 1.83 12.06
C PRO A 310 10.55 0.60 11.39
N ASN A 311 10.97 0.74 10.13
CA ASN A 311 11.71 -0.27 9.38
C ASN A 311 13.23 -0.23 9.62
N MET A 312 13.67 0.36 10.72
CA MET A 312 15.07 0.49 11.16
C MET A 312 15.97 1.34 10.24
N TYR A 313 15.39 2.09 9.31
CA TYR A 313 16.15 2.97 8.43
C TYR A 313 16.77 4.14 9.22
N GLN A 314 18.10 4.31 9.09
CA GLN A 314 18.86 5.40 9.69
C GLN A 314 19.72 6.11 8.63
N SER A 315 19.71 7.42 8.61
CA SER A 315 20.54 8.28 7.76
C SER A 315 20.29 9.75 8.11
N LEU A 316 21.28 10.63 7.95
CA LEU A 316 21.01 12.06 7.83
C LEU A 316 20.62 12.38 6.40
N HIS A 317 19.58 13.16 6.21
CA HIS A 317 19.15 13.65 4.91
C HIS A 317 19.19 15.17 4.91
N THR A 318 19.87 15.75 3.96
CA THR A 318 19.86 17.18 3.74
C THR A 318 19.69 17.49 2.25
N THR A 319 18.81 18.45 1.94
CA THR A 319 18.66 18.96 0.58
C THR A 319 19.44 20.26 0.50
N VAL A 320 20.34 20.33 -0.44
CA VAL A 320 21.26 21.45 -0.62
C VAL A 320 21.21 21.98 -2.06
N LEU A 321 21.71 23.18 -2.27
CA LEU A 321 21.87 23.81 -3.59
C LEU A 321 23.33 23.80 -4.00
N ASP A 322 23.60 23.45 -5.26
CA ASP A 322 24.90 23.64 -5.86
C ASP A 322 25.15 25.13 -6.24
N LYS A 323 26.30 25.40 -6.84
CA LYS A 323 26.67 26.78 -7.33
C LYS A 323 25.74 27.30 -8.43
N ASN A 324 25.05 26.41 -9.15
CA ASN A 324 24.11 26.73 -10.21
C ASN A 324 22.66 26.76 -9.71
N ALA A 325 22.44 26.74 -8.37
CA ALA A 325 21.15 26.68 -7.71
C ALA A 325 20.35 25.38 -8.03
N ILE A 326 21.03 24.30 -8.44
CA ILE A 326 20.39 23.00 -8.67
C ILE A 326 20.22 22.29 -7.32
N PRO A 327 18.97 21.95 -6.91
CA PRO A 327 18.73 21.25 -5.65
C PRO A 327 19.02 19.75 -5.78
N PHE A 328 19.67 19.19 -4.78
CA PHE A 328 19.91 17.73 -4.67
C PHE A 328 19.93 17.28 -3.22
N GLU A 329 19.68 15.99 -3.00
CA GLU A 329 19.67 15.40 -1.66
C GLU A 329 21.01 14.71 -1.37
N ILE A 330 21.56 14.94 -0.18
CA ILE A 330 22.70 14.19 0.35
C ILE A 330 22.21 13.32 1.51
N GLN A 331 22.55 12.03 1.45
CA GLN A 331 22.25 11.01 2.45
C GLN A 331 23.55 10.57 3.10
N ILE A 332 23.70 10.81 4.41
CA ILE A 332 24.91 10.48 5.17
C ILE A 332 24.59 9.40 6.19
N ARG A 333 25.39 8.34 6.22
CA ARG A 333 25.16 7.19 7.11
C ARG A 333 26.43 6.36 7.29
N THR A 334 26.47 5.51 8.34
CA THR A 334 27.55 4.55 8.52
C THR A 334 27.38 3.32 7.62
N TRP A 335 28.41 2.49 7.49
CA TRP A 335 28.32 1.20 6.78
C TRP A 335 27.25 0.29 7.38
N GLU A 336 27.13 0.22 8.70
CA GLU A 336 26.09 -0.55 9.39
C GLU A 336 24.69 -0.07 8.99
N MET A 337 24.45 1.24 9.05
CA MET A 337 23.20 1.85 8.62
C MET A 337 22.94 1.66 7.13
N HIS A 338 24.01 1.63 6.31
CA HIS A 338 23.91 1.37 4.88
C HIS A 338 23.39 -0.04 4.61
N TYR A 339 23.98 -1.05 5.22
CA TYR A 339 23.54 -2.42 5.06
C TYR A 339 22.11 -2.62 5.58
N THR A 340 21.78 -2.08 6.72
CA THR A 340 20.43 -2.11 7.29
C THR A 340 19.42 -1.42 6.35
N ALA A 341 19.77 -0.30 5.74
CA ALA A 341 18.90 0.45 4.84
C ALA A 341 18.66 -0.22 3.47
N GLU A 342 19.60 -1.04 2.98
CA GLU A 342 19.49 -1.73 1.69
C GLU A 342 18.91 -3.15 1.84
N TYR A 343 19.31 -3.88 2.89
CA TYR A 343 18.99 -5.29 3.10
C TYR A 343 18.00 -5.54 4.25
N GLY A 344 17.69 -4.50 5.05
CA GLY A 344 16.75 -4.60 6.15
C GLY A 344 17.14 -5.68 7.16
N ILE A 345 16.15 -6.51 7.51
CA ILE A 345 16.36 -7.61 8.46
C ILE A 345 17.36 -8.65 7.96
N ALA A 346 17.56 -8.79 6.64
CA ALA A 346 18.56 -9.71 6.08
C ALA A 346 20.01 -9.26 6.37
N ALA A 347 20.24 -7.98 6.63
CA ALA A 347 21.56 -7.47 7.02
C ALA A 347 22.12 -8.16 8.28
N HIS A 348 21.23 -8.67 9.15
CA HIS A 348 21.62 -9.41 10.36
C HIS A 348 22.45 -10.66 10.07
N TRP A 349 22.03 -11.46 9.07
CA TRP A 349 22.78 -12.67 8.70
C TRP A 349 24.13 -12.32 8.09
N LYS A 350 24.22 -11.22 7.36
CA LYS A 350 25.47 -10.72 6.76
C LYS A 350 26.48 -10.25 7.82
N TYR A 351 26.00 -9.74 8.98
CA TYR A 351 26.86 -9.20 10.05
C TYR A 351 27.25 -10.23 11.13
N LYS A 352 26.36 -11.21 11.41
CA LYS A 352 26.55 -12.22 12.47
C LYS A 352 27.78 -13.10 12.25
N LEU A 353 28.28 -13.22 11.02
CA LEU A 353 29.37 -14.08 10.60
C LEU A 353 30.71 -13.35 10.38
N GLY A 354 30.72 -12.00 10.36
CA GLY A 354 31.92 -11.20 10.07
C GLY A 354 32.64 -10.61 11.28
N MET A 355 31.98 -10.52 12.44
CA MET A 355 32.62 -10.04 13.70
C MET A 355 32.40 -11.09 14.78
N GLY A 356 33.46 -11.67 15.28
CA GLY A 356 33.48 -12.75 16.27
C GLY A 356 32.50 -12.53 17.43
N ALA A 357 31.95 -13.61 17.93
CA ALA A 357 30.96 -13.72 18.98
C ALA A 357 31.39 -12.93 20.26
N GLY A 358 30.90 -11.71 20.38
CA GLY A 358 31.19 -10.89 21.58
C GLY A 358 30.81 -9.44 21.39
N GLY A 359 29.54 -9.09 21.43
CA GLY A 359 29.22 -7.68 21.47
C GLY A 359 27.74 -7.41 21.75
N LYS A 360 27.47 -6.39 22.55
CA LYS A 360 26.17 -5.83 22.96
C LYS A 360 25.19 -5.51 21.80
N ASN A 361 25.57 -5.71 20.54
CA ASN A 361 24.75 -5.48 19.35
C ASN A 361 23.80 -6.65 19.04
N ASN A 362 24.08 -7.88 19.51
CA ASN A 362 23.19 -9.03 19.30
C ASN A 362 21.83 -8.83 20.00
N ASP A 363 21.83 -8.28 21.23
CA ASP A 363 20.60 -8.09 22.01
C ASP A 363 19.63 -7.09 21.37
N LYS A 364 20.15 -5.98 20.84
CA LYS A 364 19.33 -4.97 20.15
C LYS A 364 18.69 -5.50 18.87
N MET A 365 19.36 -6.39 18.20
CA MET A 365 18.93 -6.90 16.91
C MET A 365 17.95 -8.07 17.07
N GLU A 366 18.12 -8.92 18.06
CA GLU A 366 17.12 -9.91 18.48
C GLU A 366 15.83 -9.20 18.95
N GLU A 367 15.97 -8.08 19.67
CA GLU A 367 14.86 -7.23 20.05
C GLU A 367 14.12 -6.64 18.81
N ASN A 368 14.84 -6.24 17.77
CA ASN A 368 14.27 -5.74 16.54
C ASN A 368 13.53 -6.83 15.73
N ILE A 369 14.10 -8.04 15.65
CA ILE A 369 13.42 -9.20 15.04
C ILE A 369 12.16 -9.53 15.83
N LYS A 370 12.23 -9.50 17.15
CA LYS A 370 11.08 -9.69 18.03
C LYS A 370 10.02 -8.63 17.81
N LYS A 371 10.38 -7.35 17.72
CA LYS A 371 9.43 -6.25 17.40
C LYS A 371 8.71 -6.45 16.06
N VAL A 372 9.46 -6.86 15.02
CA VAL A 372 8.85 -7.17 13.71
C VAL A 372 7.91 -8.38 13.82
N LYS A 373 8.32 -9.41 14.56
CA LYS A 373 7.50 -10.59 14.81
C LYS A 373 6.23 -10.26 15.59
N ASP A 374 6.34 -9.48 16.66
CA ASP A 374 5.21 -9.03 17.47
C ASP A 374 4.25 -8.16 16.64
N MET A 375 4.78 -7.27 15.80
CA MET A 375 3.97 -6.45 14.88
C MET A 375 3.21 -7.32 13.85
N ILE A 376 3.80 -8.42 13.40
CA ILE A 376 3.15 -9.39 12.49
C ILE A 376 2.06 -10.16 13.25
N LEU A 377 2.33 -10.61 14.48
CA LEU A 377 1.38 -11.33 15.31
C LEU A 377 0.18 -10.45 15.69
N ASP A 378 0.40 -9.18 16.05
CA ASP A 378 -0.66 -8.20 16.31
C ASP A 378 -1.63 -8.05 15.12
N GLN A 379 -1.15 -8.23 13.89
CA GLN A 379 -1.99 -8.17 12.69
C GLN A 379 -2.76 -9.47 12.41
N LEU A 380 -2.23 -10.61 12.88
CA LEU A 380 -2.92 -11.90 12.77
C LEU A 380 -4.12 -12.02 13.72
N GLU A 381 -4.13 -11.26 14.81
CA GLU A 381 -5.26 -11.14 15.72
C GLU A 381 -6.44 -10.34 15.13
N ALA A 382 -6.24 -9.62 14.02
CA ALA A 382 -7.33 -8.96 13.31
C ALA A 382 -8.25 -10.00 12.64
N GLU A 383 -9.50 -10.07 13.07
CA GLU A 383 -10.47 -11.10 12.63
C GLU A 383 -10.92 -10.92 11.16
N ASP A 384 -10.80 -9.73 10.59
CA ASP A 384 -11.21 -9.48 9.19
C ASP A 384 -9.98 -9.44 8.27
N VAL A 385 -9.83 -10.48 7.47
CA VAL A 385 -8.71 -10.67 6.55
C VAL A 385 -8.64 -9.54 5.50
N THR A 386 -9.78 -8.90 5.20
CA THR A 386 -9.84 -7.71 4.32
C THR A 386 -9.23 -6.48 5.00
N ASP A 387 -9.30 -6.39 6.32
CA ASP A 387 -8.67 -5.32 7.09
C ASP A 387 -7.15 -5.50 7.18
N ILE A 388 -6.64 -6.74 7.19
CA ILE A 388 -5.19 -7.02 7.12
C ILE A 388 -4.60 -6.41 5.84
N ALA A 389 -5.22 -6.65 4.69
CA ALA A 389 -4.76 -6.10 3.41
C ALA A 389 -4.84 -4.55 3.36
N LYS A 390 -5.88 -3.95 3.96
CA LYS A 390 -6.03 -2.49 4.08
C LYS A 390 -5.01 -1.89 5.04
N ASN A 391 -4.75 -2.55 6.16
CA ASN A 391 -3.78 -2.09 7.17
C ASN A 391 -2.36 -2.14 6.61
N ILE A 392 -2.03 -3.19 5.85
CA ILE A 392 -0.77 -3.29 5.10
C ILE A 392 -0.60 -2.10 4.13
N ARG A 393 -1.69 -1.61 3.52
CA ARG A 393 -1.67 -0.45 2.62
C ARG A 393 -1.59 0.90 3.35
N ASN A 394 -2.29 1.05 4.47
CA ASN A 394 -2.43 2.33 5.15
C ASN A 394 -1.16 2.78 5.90
N ASP A 395 -0.28 1.86 6.26
CA ASP A 395 1.02 2.16 6.90
C ASP A 395 2.03 2.85 5.94
N PHE A 396 1.65 3.13 4.69
CA PHE A 396 2.50 3.76 3.66
C PHE A 396 2.34 5.28 3.51
N THR A 397 1.61 5.95 4.40
CA THR A 397 1.52 7.41 4.33
C THR A 397 2.85 8.03 4.79
N GLU A 398 3.49 8.79 3.91
CA GLU A 398 4.77 9.50 4.17
C GLU A 398 4.66 10.60 5.26
N ASN A 399 3.50 10.78 5.87
CA ASN A 399 3.24 11.84 6.84
C ASN A 399 3.08 11.24 8.24
N ASP A 400 4.19 10.93 8.87
CA ASP A 400 4.22 10.53 10.27
C ASP A 400 4.36 11.76 11.18
N VAL A 401 3.75 11.70 12.37
CA VAL A 401 3.93 12.67 13.45
C VAL A 401 4.81 12.10 14.55
N TYR A 402 5.75 12.90 15.01
CA TYR A 402 6.67 12.54 16.10
C TYR A 402 6.21 13.19 17.40
N VAL A 403 5.83 12.35 18.36
CA VAL A 403 5.28 12.77 19.65
C VAL A 403 6.23 12.35 20.76
N PHE A 404 6.39 13.18 21.78
CA PHE A 404 7.31 12.95 22.88
C PHE A 404 6.58 12.48 24.12
N SER A 405 7.16 11.55 24.89
CA SER A 405 6.76 11.32 26.27
C SER A 405 7.29 12.45 27.17
N PRO A 406 6.76 12.64 28.39
CA PRO A 406 7.34 13.57 29.36
C PRO A 406 8.78 13.23 29.77
N ARG A 407 9.24 12.00 29.50
CA ARG A 407 10.61 11.54 29.74
C ARG A 407 11.56 11.80 28.58
N GLY A 408 11.02 12.31 27.45
CA GLY A 408 11.79 12.58 26.22
C GLY A 408 11.85 11.42 25.23
N ASP A 409 11.13 10.30 25.48
CA ASP A 409 11.07 9.22 24.51
C ASP A 409 10.25 9.68 23.29
N VAL A 410 10.67 9.31 22.10
CA VAL A 410 10.02 9.69 20.83
C VAL A 410 9.19 8.56 20.30
N PHE A 411 7.92 8.86 19.99
CA PHE A 411 6.97 7.93 19.38
C PHE A 411 6.60 8.40 17.97
N ASN A 412 6.70 7.50 17.00
CA ASN A 412 6.29 7.74 15.63
C ASN A 412 4.88 7.19 15.42
N LEU A 413 3.96 8.02 14.93
CA LEU A 413 2.56 7.70 14.71
C LEU A 413 2.10 8.24 13.35
N PRO A 414 1.19 7.54 12.64
CA PRO A 414 0.58 8.06 11.42
C PRO A 414 -0.13 9.40 11.65
N GLN A 415 -0.10 10.30 10.68
CA GLN A 415 -0.80 11.57 10.75
C GLN A 415 -2.31 11.35 11.02
N GLY A 416 -2.85 12.09 11.98
CA GLY A 416 -4.24 11.97 12.44
C GLY A 416 -4.44 10.98 13.57
N SER A 417 -3.35 10.38 14.10
CA SER A 417 -3.39 9.58 15.33
C SER A 417 -3.77 10.41 16.55
N THR A 418 -4.28 9.73 17.55
CA THR A 418 -4.82 10.29 18.79
C THR A 418 -3.98 9.86 20.00
N PRO A 419 -4.18 10.45 21.18
CA PRO A 419 -3.56 9.97 22.42
C PRO A 419 -3.84 8.50 22.73
N ILE A 420 -4.99 7.96 22.27
CA ILE A 420 -5.32 6.54 22.42
C ILE A 420 -4.31 5.69 21.61
N ASP A 421 -4.03 6.08 20.37
CA ASP A 421 -3.06 5.38 19.52
C ASP A 421 -1.68 5.34 20.19
N MET A 422 -1.25 6.47 20.79
CA MET A 422 0.01 6.55 21.52
C MET A 422 0.00 5.66 22.78
N ALA A 423 -1.09 5.62 23.53
CA ALA A 423 -1.20 4.80 24.74
C ALA A 423 -1.02 3.31 24.43
N TYR A 424 -1.66 2.81 23.35
CA TYR A 424 -1.51 1.44 22.89
C TYR A 424 -0.15 1.15 22.23
N LEU A 425 0.52 2.17 21.70
CA LEU A 425 1.88 2.05 21.17
C LEU A 425 2.89 1.90 22.33
N ILE A 426 2.72 2.62 23.41
CA ILE A 426 3.58 2.51 24.61
C ILE A 426 3.46 1.10 25.20
N HIS A 427 2.26 0.68 25.56
CA HIS A 427 1.99 -0.67 26.07
C HIS A 427 0.48 -0.95 26.07
N THR A 428 0.10 -2.21 25.83
CA THR A 428 -1.32 -2.62 25.82
C THR A 428 -2.04 -2.25 27.11
N GLN A 429 -1.43 -2.48 28.27
CA GLN A 429 -2.03 -2.13 29.57
C GLN A 429 -2.16 -0.62 29.79
N VAL A 430 -1.24 0.19 29.25
CA VAL A 430 -1.36 1.66 29.30
C VAL A 430 -2.59 2.10 28.52
N GLY A 431 -2.80 1.50 27.35
CA GLY A 431 -3.99 1.72 26.54
C GLY A 431 -5.29 1.31 27.26
N HIS A 432 -5.33 0.10 27.85
CA HIS A 432 -6.49 -0.41 28.57
C HIS A 432 -6.84 0.43 29.81
N ARG A 433 -5.84 1.03 30.48
CA ARG A 433 -5.98 1.82 31.70
C ARG A 433 -6.10 3.32 31.47
N MET A 434 -6.07 3.77 30.21
CA MET A 434 -6.15 5.17 29.87
C MET A 434 -7.50 5.78 30.25
N VAL A 435 -7.48 6.94 30.89
CA VAL A 435 -8.66 7.76 31.21
C VAL A 435 -8.62 9.14 30.55
N GLY A 436 -7.45 9.59 30.11
CA GLY A 436 -7.28 10.90 29.48
C GLY A 436 -5.84 11.14 29.05
N ALA A 437 -5.59 12.31 28.48
CA ALA A 437 -4.25 12.72 28.09
C ALA A 437 -4.03 14.23 28.33
N LYS A 438 -2.75 14.60 28.53
CA LYS A 438 -2.31 15.98 28.50
C LYS A 438 -1.34 16.17 27.33
N ILE A 439 -1.54 17.24 26.60
CA ILE A 439 -0.62 17.67 25.53
C ILE A 439 0.02 18.99 25.97
N ASN A 440 1.36 18.99 26.00
CA ASN A 440 2.14 20.16 26.44
C ASN A 440 1.66 20.69 27.79
N GLY A 441 1.36 19.79 28.74
CA GLY A 441 0.87 20.10 30.10
C GLY A 441 -0.62 20.43 30.21
N LYS A 442 -1.39 20.49 29.12
CA LYS A 442 -2.84 20.81 29.13
C LYS A 442 -3.67 19.56 28.84
N ILE A 443 -4.75 19.34 29.59
CA ILE A 443 -5.71 18.26 29.34
C ILE A 443 -6.40 18.52 28.00
N VAL A 444 -6.44 17.47 27.16
CA VAL A 444 -7.08 17.51 25.84
C VAL A 444 -8.15 16.42 25.72
N PRO A 445 -9.13 16.58 24.80
CA PRO A 445 -10.06 15.51 24.45
C PRO A 445 -9.30 14.28 23.89
N ILE A 446 -9.86 13.09 24.09
CA ILE A 446 -9.23 11.83 23.65
C ILE A 446 -9.13 11.67 22.13
N ASP A 447 -9.95 12.41 21.37
CA ASP A 447 -9.96 12.47 19.91
C ASP A 447 -9.05 13.56 19.33
N TYR A 448 -8.27 14.24 20.18
CA TYR A 448 -7.26 15.23 19.76
C TYR A 448 -6.31 14.61 18.75
N LYS A 449 -6.04 15.33 17.64
CA LYS A 449 -5.11 14.87 16.60
C LYS A 449 -3.70 15.32 16.94
N LEU A 450 -2.84 14.36 17.25
CA LEU A 450 -1.45 14.57 17.61
C LEU A 450 -0.68 15.25 16.47
N LYS A 451 0.24 16.14 16.84
CA LYS A 451 1.11 16.90 15.93
C LYS A 451 2.58 16.64 16.27
N THR A 452 3.43 16.76 15.29
CA THR A 452 4.89 16.65 15.50
C THR A 452 5.34 17.73 16.50
N GLY A 453 6.08 17.32 17.53
CA GLY A 453 6.56 18.17 18.61
C GLY A 453 5.66 18.19 19.85
N ASP A 454 4.49 17.55 19.83
CA ASP A 454 3.65 17.46 21.01
C ASP A 454 4.28 16.58 22.09
N ILE A 455 4.26 17.05 23.34
CA ILE A 455 4.61 16.24 24.52
C ILE A 455 3.31 15.68 25.08
N CYS A 456 3.12 14.37 24.93
CA CYS A 456 1.90 13.68 25.34
C CYS A 456 2.11 12.85 26.61
N GLU A 457 1.38 13.20 27.65
CA GLU A 457 1.30 12.47 28.92
C GLU A 457 -0.02 11.69 28.96
N ILE A 458 0.04 10.35 29.05
CA ILE A 458 -1.14 9.50 29.17
C ILE A 458 -1.52 9.38 30.64
N ILE A 459 -2.78 9.71 30.96
CA ILE A 459 -3.34 9.58 32.30
C ILE A 459 -4.00 8.21 32.41
N THR A 460 -3.56 7.40 33.38
CA THR A 460 -4.05 6.03 33.59
C THR A 460 -4.69 5.85 34.94
N GLN A 461 -5.60 4.89 35.05
CA GLN A 461 -6.20 4.41 36.30
C GLN A 461 -5.71 2.98 36.64
N LYS A 462 -6.10 2.45 37.82
CA LYS A 462 -5.70 1.08 38.21
C LYS A 462 -6.47 0.00 37.47
N GLU A 463 -7.74 0.25 37.17
CA GLU A 463 -8.63 -0.69 36.50
C GLU A 463 -8.54 -0.58 34.98
N GLU A 464 -8.77 -1.68 34.29
CA GLU A 464 -8.75 -1.74 32.82
C GLU A 464 -10.17 -1.57 32.29
N HIS A 465 -10.44 -0.42 31.66
CA HIS A 465 -11.75 -0.09 31.08
C HIS A 465 -11.61 0.67 29.76
N PRO A 466 -11.10 0.02 28.69
CA PRO A 466 -11.10 0.66 27.39
C PRO A 466 -12.55 0.92 26.93
N ASN A 467 -12.81 2.09 26.33
CA ASN A 467 -14.11 2.41 25.80
C ASN A 467 -14.25 1.86 24.37
N ARG A 468 -15.38 1.20 24.07
CA ARG A 468 -15.67 0.63 22.75
C ARG A 468 -15.67 1.67 21.63
N ALA A 469 -16.18 2.88 21.90
CA ALA A 469 -16.18 3.99 20.95
C ALA A 469 -14.77 4.42 20.53
N TRP A 470 -13.72 4.05 21.27
CA TRP A 470 -12.35 4.35 20.88
C TRP A 470 -11.92 3.65 19.60
N VAL A 471 -12.55 2.53 19.22
CA VAL A 471 -12.29 1.85 17.94
C VAL A 471 -12.56 2.76 16.74
N ASP A 472 -13.54 3.65 16.84
CA ASP A 472 -13.88 4.60 15.77
C ASP A 472 -12.99 5.85 15.79
N ILE A 473 -12.46 6.20 16.98
CA ILE A 473 -11.60 7.37 17.20
C ILE A 473 -10.15 7.09 16.81
N CYS A 474 -9.65 5.89 17.14
CA CYS A 474 -8.28 5.47 16.84
C CYS A 474 -7.99 5.48 15.34
N LYS A 475 -6.75 5.87 15.01
CA LYS A 475 -6.22 5.78 13.64
C LYS A 475 -5.53 4.45 13.38
N THR A 476 -4.72 3.96 14.34
CA THR A 476 -3.87 2.79 14.17
C THR A 476 -4.65 1.48 14.24
N ALA A 477 -4.29 0.53 13.38
CA ALA A 477 -4.88 -0.81 13.37
C ALA A 477 -4.55 -1.59 14.65
N SER A 478 -3.36 -1.41 15.20
CA SER A 478 -2.91 -2.04 16.43
C SER A 478 -3.78 -1.65 17.62
N ALA A 479 -4.07 -0.35 17.83
CA ALA A 479 -4.96 0.10 18.90
C ALA A 479 -6.37 -0.49 18.73
N LYS A 480 -6.92 -0.47 17.51
CA LYS A 480 -8.24 -1.05 17.21
C LYS A 480 -8.31 -2.55 17.52
N SER A 481 -7.30 -3.29 17.11
CA SER A 481 -7.21 -4.74 17.36
C SER A 481 -7.14 -5.05 18.85
N LYS A 482 -6.27 -4.35 19.60
CA LYS A 482 -6.08 -4.55 21.04
C LYS A 482 -7.35 -4.22 21.84
N ILE A 483 -8.09 -3.17 21.46
CA ILE A 483 -9.37 -2.84 22.09
C ILE A 483 -10.40 -3.95 21.82
N ARG A 484 -10.54 -4.41 20.57
CA ARG A 484 -11.47 -5.48 20.20
C ARG A 484 -11.15 -6.79 20.91
N SER A 485 -9.85 -7.15 20.99
CA SER A 485 -9.38 -8.35 21.69
C SER A 485 -9.74 -8.32 23.17
N TRP A 486 -9.57 -7.15 23.84
CA TRP A 486 -9.97 -7.00 25.23
C TRP A 486 -11.48 -7.26 25.44
N TYR A 487 -12.33 -6.64 24.62
CA TYR A 487 -13.79 -6.86 24.69
C TYR A 487 -14.18 -8.31 24.40
N LYS A 488 -13.46 -8.98 23.52
CA LYS A 488 -13.72 -10.40 23.21
C LYS A 488 -13.49 -11.31 24.41
N HIS A 489 -12.43 -11.06 25.18
CA HIS A 489 -12.01 -11.94 26.28
C HIS A 489 -12.67 -11.58 27.61
N GLU A 490 -12.64 -10.32 28.02
CA GLU A 490 -13.09 -9.90 29.35
C GLU A 490 -14.62 -9.77 29.49
N LYS A 491 -15.31 -9.50 28.38
CA LYS A 491 -16.77 -9.27 28.37
C LYS A 491 -17.52 -10.28 27.50
N ARG A 492 -17.04 -11.50 27.43
CA ARG A 492 -17.63 -12.52 26.56
C ARG A 492 -19.11 -12.75 26.85
N ASP A 493 -19.49 -12.88 28.13
CA ASP A 493 -20.87 -13.16 28.53
C ASP A 493 -21.80 -11.95 28.27
N GLU A 494 -21.34 -10.72 28.55
CA GLU A 494 -22.05 -9.51 28.19
C GLU A 494 -22.24 -9.39 26.67
N ASN A 495 -21.20 -9.70 25.89
CA ASN A 495 -21.24 -9.68 24.42
C ASN A 495 -22.22 -10.70 23.84
N ILE A 496 -22.37 -11.87 24.45
CA ILE A 496 -23.35 -12.88 24.02
C ILE A 496 -24.76 -12.30 24.15
N VAL A 497 -25.08 -11.69 25.30
CA VAL A 497 -26.41 -11.09 25.56
C VAL A 497 -26.69 -9.93 24.60
N GLU A 498 -25.73 -9.00 24.47
CA GLU A 498 -25.85 -7.87 23.55
C GLU A 498 -25.98 -8.32 22.09
N GLY A 499 -25.15 -9.24 21.66
CA GLY A 499 -25.14 -9.75 20.29
C GLY A 499 -26.45 -10.43 19.91
N ARG A 500 -27.04 -11.20 20.84
CA ARG A 500 -28.36 -11.80 20.67
C ARG A 500 -29.43 -10.72 20.50
N GLN A 501 -29.46 -9.70 21.38
CA GLN A 501 -30.42 -8.60 21.27
C GLN A 501 -30.27 -7.79 19.99
N MET A 502 -29.03 -7.56 19.54
CA MET A 502 -28.76 -6.88 18.28
C MET A 502 -29.26 -7.66 17.08
N LEU A 503 -29.03 -9.00 17.06
CA LEU A 503 -29.47 -9.86 15.98
C LEU A 503 -30.99 -9.92 15.90
N ASP A 504 -31.67 -10.11 17.04
CA ASP A 504 -33.12 -10.13 17.13
C ASP A 504 -33.76 -8.84 16.64
N LYS A 505 -33.16 -7.70 17.00
CA LYS A 505 -33.60 -6.38 16.56
C LYS A 505 -33.48 -6.21 15.05
N GLU A 506 -32.36 -6.63 14.46
CA GLU A 506 -32.14 -6.54 13.03
C GLU A 506 -33.00 -7.54 12.25
N PHE A 507 -33.23 -8.76 12.77
CA PHE A 507 -34.13 -9.73 12.16
C PHE A 507 -35.57 -9.16 12.10
N LYS A 508 -36.07 -8.63 13.20
CA LYS A 508 -37.39 -7.96 13.25
C LYS A 508 -37.47 -6.79 12.26
N ARG A 509 -36.41 -5.98 12.16
CA ARG A 509 -36.33 -4.83 11.24
C ARG A 509 -36.39 -5.24 9.77
N HIS A 510 -35.83 -6.41 9.45
CA HIS A 510 -35.77 -6.92 8.07
C HIS A 510 -36.89 -7.93 7.74
N GLY A 511 -37.83 -8.15 8.65
CA GLY A 511 -38.97 -9.05 8.44
C GLY A 511 -38.60 -10.54 8.44
N ILE A 512 -37.50 -10.90 9.11
CA ILE A 512 -37.10 -12.29 9.34
C ILE A 512 -37.75 -12.72 10.65
N ASN A 513 -38.78 -13.57 10.56
CA ASN A 513 -39.56 -14.06 11.69
C ASN A 513 -39.19 -15.54 11.91
N LEU A 514 -38.15 -15.77 12.68
CA LEU A 514 -37.70 -17.10 13.11
C LEU A 514 -37.82 -17.20 14.62
N SER A 515 -38.09 -18.38 15.14
CA SER A 515 -37.97 -18.69 16.57
C SER A 515 -36.48 -18.81 16.96
N GLU A 516 -36.17 -18.63 18.22
CA GLU A 516 -34.80 -18.83 18.73
C GLU A 516 -34.26 -20.24 18.52
N GLU A 517 -35.12 -21.21 18.42
CA GLU A 517 -34.78 -22.63 18.17
C GLU A 517 -34.38 -22.83 16.71
N GLU A 518 -34.86 -22.02 15.78
CA GLU A 518 -34.53 -22.06 14.34
C GLU A 518 -33.25 -21.30 13.96
N TYR A 519 -32.77 -20.40 14.82
CA TYR A 519 -31.56 -19.62 14.56
C TYR A 519 -30.33 -20.48 14.25
N PRO A 520 -30.01 -21.54 15.01
CA PRO A 520 -28.83 -22.35 14.73
C PRO A 520 -28.86 -23.00 13.35
N GLU A 521 -30.01 -23.52 12.92
CA GLU A 521 -30.16 -24.13 11.61
C GLU A 521 -30.06 -23.10 10.47
N PHE A 522 -30.74 -21.98 10.62
CA PHE A 522 -30.72 -20.89 9.62
C PHE A 522 -29.31 -20.27 9.48
N LEU A 523 -28.61 -20.07 10.59
CA LEU A 523 -27.29 -19.45 10.60
C LEU A 523 -26.15 -20.45 10.36
N GLN A 524 -26.42 -21.76 10.30
CA GLN A 524 -25.40 -22.80 10.21
C GLN A 524 -24.43 -22.60 9.05
N LYS A 525 -24.93 -22.26 7.86
CA LYS A 525 -24.09 -22.01 6.67
C LYS A 525 -23.17 -20.80 6.87
N LEU A 526 -23.65 -19.76 7.54
CA LEU A 526 -22.87 -18.57 7.86
C LEU A 526 -21.82 -18.86 8.94
N MET A 527 -22.20 -19.63 9.97
CA MET A 527 -21.30 -20.04 11.06
C MET A 527 -20.15 -20.88 10.52
N ILE A 528 -20.44 -21.90 9.70
CA ILE A 528 -19.41 -22.74 9.06
C ILE A 528 -18.48 -21.87 8.19
N LYS A 529 -19.04 -20.99 7.36
CA LYS A 529 -18.26 -20.10 6.50
C LYS A 529 -17.37 -19.14 7.28
N LYS A 530 -17.80 -18.71 8.46
CA LYS A 530 -17.08 -17.79 9.35
C LYS A 530 -16.29 -18.51 10.44
N GLN A 531 -16.27 -19.86 10.43
CA GLN A 531 -15.52 -20.70 11.38
C GLN A 531 -15.90 -20.52 12.85
N TYR A 532 -17.18 -20.23 13.15
CA TYR A 532 -17.69 -20.22 14.53
C TYR A 532 -18.12 -21.61 14.94
N ASN A 533 -17.64 -22.08 16.10
CA ASN A 533 -17.90 -23.43 16.61
C ASN A 533 -19.20 -23.51 17.42
N SER A 534 -19.72 -22.39 17.92
CA SER A 534 -20.95 -22.33 18.71
C SER A 534 -21.76 -21.07 18.42
N MET A 535 -23.08 -21.10 18.73
CA MET A 535 -23.95 -19.92 18.66
C MET A 535 -23.49 -18.82 19.62
N ASP A 536 -22.97 -19.19 20.78
CA ASP A 536 -22.44 -18.24 21.75
C ASP A 536 -21.25 -17.48 21.20
N ASP A 537 -20.34 -18.14 20.46
CA ASP A 537 -19.23 -17.46 19.80
C ASP A 537 -19.71 -16.54 18.70
N PHE A 538 -20.76 -16.92 17.97
CA PHE A 538 -21.38 -16.07 16.96
C PHE A 538 -22.06 -14.85 17.60
N TYR A 539 -22.85 -15.03 18.66
CA TYR A 539 -23.46 -13.91 19.40
C TYR A 539 -22.40 -12.99 20.01
N ALA A 540 -21.39 -13.57 20.65
CA ALA A 540 -20.27 -12.77 21.17
C ALA A 540 -19.61 -11.95 20.06
N ALA A 541 -19.40 -12.54 18.85
CA ALA A 541 -18.83 -11.84 17.71
C ALA A 541 -19.70 -10.68 17.19
N VAL A 542 -21.02 -10.83 17.22
CA VAL A 542 -21.96 -9.75 16.95
C VAL A 542 -21.86 -8.69 18.04
N GLY A 543 -21.86 -9.09 19.32
CA GLY A 543 -21.83 -8.22 20.49
C GLY A 543 -20.59 -7.34 20.55
N TYR A 544 -19.39 -7.85 20.37
CA TYR A 544 -18.18 -7.00 20.35
C TYR A 544 -17.92 -6.29 18.99
N GLY A 545 -18.77 -6.52 17.96
CA GLY A 545 -18.69 -5.87 16.64
C GLY A 545 -17.73 -6.52 15.66
N GLY A 546 -17.29 -7.76 15.90
CA GLY A 546 -16.54 -8.60 14.97
C GLY A 546 -17.37 -8.94 13.72
N ILE A 547 -18.69 -9.11 13.90
CA ILE A 547 -19.65 -9.24 12.81
C ILE A 547 -20.47 -7.96 12.69
N GLN A 548 -20.35 -7.28 11.57
CA GLN A 548 -21.18 -6.12 11.25
C GLN A 548 -22.47 -6.59 10.59
N LEU A 549 -23.58 -6.55 11.34
CA LEU A 549 -24.89 -7.07 10.91
C LEU A 549 -25.34 -6.48 9.57
N TRP A 550 -25.13 -5.18 9.33
CA TRP A 550 -25.52 -4.53 8.08
C TRP A 550 -24.83 -5.12 6.83
N LYS A 551 -23.66 -5.76 6.97
CA LYS A 551 -22.97 -6.44 5.86
C LYS A 551 -23.56 -7.81 5.53
N ILE A 552 -24.11 -8.51 6.53
CA ILE A 552 -24.61 -9.88 6.36
C ILE A 552 -26.13 -9.93 6.17
N MET A 553 -26.87 -8.94 6.65
CA MET A 553 -28.35 -8.89 6.58
C MET A 553 -28.92 -9.02 5.16
N PRO A 554 -28.37 -8.35 4.11
CA PRO A 554 -28.93 -8.50 2.76
C PRO A 554 -28.92 -9.98 2.29
N ARG A 555 -27.84 -10.68 2.58
CA ARG A 555 -27.68 -12.10 2.24
C ARG A 555 -28.59 -13.00 3.07
N LEU A 556 -28.66 -12.75 4.39
CA LEU A 556 -29.54 -13.51 5.27
C LEU A 556 -31.02 -13.34 4.86
N LYS A 557 -31.41 -12.15 4.45
CA LYS A 557 -32.74 -11.89 3.92
C LYS A 557 -33.03 -12.69 2.64
N GLU A 558 -32.06 -12.77 1.72
CA GLU A 558 -32.19 -13.57 0.50
C GLU A 558 -32.27 -15.08 0.81
N GLU A 559 -31.45 -15.58 1.74
CA GLU A 559 -31.49 -16.98 2.18
C GLU A 559 -32.80 -17.31 2.91
N TYR A 560 -33.34 -16.39 3.71
CA TYR A 560 -34.64 -16.52 4.37
C TYR A 560 -35.78 -16.61 3.34
N GLN A 561 -35.79 -15.72 2.36
CA GLN A 561 -36.79 -15.75 1.29
C GLN A 561 -36.74 -17.05 0.48
N LYS A 562 -35.56 -17.59 0.22
CA LYS A 562 -35.39 -18.88 -0.48
C LYS A 562 -35.83 -20.09 0.34
N ALA A 563 -35.63 -20.04 1.67
CA ALA A 563 -35.92 -21.19 2.55
C ALA A 563 -37.38 -21.23 2.99
N TYR A 564 -38.03 -20.07 3.17
CA TYR A 564 -39.37 -19.96 3.76
C TYR A 564 -40.41 -19.34 2.84
N ALA A 565 -40.08 -19.07 1.55
CA ALA A 565 -41.03 -18.50 0.57
C ALA A 565 -41.99 -19.54 -0.02
N SER A 566 -41.93 -20.82 0.36
CA SER A 566 -42.76 -21.89 -0.18
C SER A 566 -44.16 -22.00 0.44
N ASP A 567 -44.47 -21.28 1.53
CA ASP A 567 -45.74 -21.40 2.24
C ASP A 567 -46.64 -20.14 2.19
N ILE A 568 -46.42 -19.26 1.21
CA ILE A 568 -47.36 -18.17 0.98
C ILE A 568 -48.16 -18.49 -0.25
N GLU A 569 -49.46 -18.88 -0.06
CA GLU A 569 -50.48 -18.97 -1.09
C GLU A 569 -50.47 -17.72 -1.96
N GLU A 570 -50.47 -17.91 -3.29
CA GLU A 570 -50.64 -16.84 -4.29
C GLU A 570 -51.94 -16.05 -4.03
N ILE A 571 -51.83 -14.95 -3.34
CA ILE A 571 -52.85 -13.91 -3.39
C ILE A 571 -52.61 -13.12 -4.67
N ASP A 572 -53.55 -13.24 -5.59
CA ASP A 572 -53.63 -12.51 -6.84
C ASP A 572 -53.64 -10.98 -6.56
N VAL A 573 -52.47 -10.36 -6.68
CA VAL A 573 -52.30 -8.92 -6.52
C VAL A 573 -52.23 -8.30 -7.91
N PRO A 574 -53.02 -7.26 -8.20
CA PRO A 574 -53.00 -6.60 -9.49
C PRO A 574 -51.58 -6.16 -9.85
N GLN A 575 -51.20 -6.36 -11.10
CA GLN A 575 -49.90 -6.02 -11.64
C GLN A 575 -49.46 -4.62 -11.21
N ALA A 576 -48.49 -4.56 -10.28
CA ALA A 576 -47.80 -3.32 -9.96
C ALA A 576 -47.00 -2.82 -11.16
N PRO A 577 -46.92 -1.51 -11.38
CA PRO A 577 -46.22 -0.95 -12.51
C PRO A 577 -44.78 -1.41 -12.55
N VAL A 578 -44.30 -1.73 -13.75
CA VAL A 578 -42.94 -2.16 -14.08
C VAL A 578 -41.95 -1.34 -13.26
N LYS A 579 -41.19 -2.00 -12.37
CA LYS A 579 -40.11 -1.36 -11.60
C LYS A 579 -39.12 -0.79 -12.61
N ARG A 580 -39.01 0.53 -12.65
CA ARG A 580 -37.95 1.21 -13.39
C ARG A 580 -36.59 0.78 -12.79
N PRO A 581 -35.56 0.50 -13.61
CA PRO A 581 -34.24 0.15 -13.12
C PRO A 581 -33.72 1.23 -12.20
N LYS A 582 -33.06 0.84 -11.09
CA LYS A 582 -32.46 1.79 -10.17
C LYS A 582 -31.24 2.42 -10.82
N ALA A 583 -31.23 3.73 -10.92
CA ALA A 583 -30.11 4.49 -11.44
C ALA A 583 -28.88 4.39 -10.53
N SER A 584 -27.71 4.16 -11.10
CA SER A 584 -26.43 4.33 -10.42
C SER A 584 -25.89 5.73 -10.74
N ALA A 585 -25.67 6.55 -9.71
CA ALA A 585 -25.22 7.94 -9.86
C ALA A 585 -26.12 8.82 -10.77
N GLY A 586 -27.44 8.59 -10.78
CA GLY A 586 -28.41 9.36 -11.58
C GLY A 586 -28.40 9.07 -13.07
N VAL A 587 -27.77 7.98 -13.52
CA VAL A 587 -27.77 7.52 -14.92
C VAL A 587 -28.41 6.14 -15.01
N VAL A 588 -29.33 5.99 -15.96
CA VAL A 588 -29.98 4.73 -16.34
C VAL A 588 -29.32 4.20 -17.60
N ILE A 589 -28.92 2.92 -17.58
CA ILE A 589 -28.32 2.22 -18.73
C ILE A 589 -29.33 1.23 -19.28
N GLU A 590 -29.58 1.28 -20.56
CA GLU A 590 -30.51 0.34 -21.22
C GLU A 590 -29.92 -1.09 -21.19
N GLY A 591 -30.70 -2.01 -20.61
CA GLY A 591 -30.37 -3.44 -20.61
C GLY A 591 -29.38 -3.89 -19.51
N ALA A 592 -29.04 -3.03 -18.51
CA ALA A 592 -28.18 -3.41 -17.41
C ALA A 592 -28.58 -2.70 -16.11
N ASP A 593 -28.93 -3.50 -15.10
CA ASP A 593 -29.24 -3.04 -13.75
C ASP A 593 -27.99 -3.13 -12.85
N ASP A 594 -27.82 -2.19 -11.91
CA ASP A 594 -26.75 -2.16 -10.89
C ASP A 594 -25.30 -2.14 -11.44
N VAL A 595 -25.08 -1.45 -12.55
CA VAL A 595 -23.74 -1.30 -13.15
C VAL A 595 -23.02 -0.10 -12.54
N LEU A 596 -21.75 -0.27 -12.22
CA LEU A 596 -20.91 0.81 -11.72
C LEU A 596 -20.71 1.87 -12.83
N VAL A 597 -21.20 3.08 -12.59
CA VAL A 597 -21.11 4.21 -13.52
C VAL A 597 -19.94 5.11 -13.15
N LYS A 598 -19.18 5.54 -14.15
CA LYS A 598 -18.09 6.51 -14.00
C LYS A 598 -18.20 7.59 -15.07
N PHE A 599 -18.17 8.86 -14.65
CA PHE A 599 -18.20 9.98 -15.59
C PHE A 599 -16.81 10.20 -16.19
N SER A 600 -16.79 10.33 -17.52
CA SER A 600 -15.55 10.48 -18.29
C SER A 600 -14.95 11.87 -18.12
N LYS A 601 -13.65 11.94 -17.78
CA LYS A 601 -12.94 13.20 -17.56
C LYS A 601 -12.74 14.02 -18.84
N CYS A 602 -12.73 13.39 -20.03
CA CYS A 602 -12.50 14.08 -21.31
C CYS A 602 -13.64 15.02 -21.71
N CYS A 603 -14.85 14.82 -21.20
CA CYS A 603 -16.02 15.63 -21.56
C CYS A 603 -16.89 16.01 -20.35
N ASN A 604 -16.65 15.41 -19.19
CA ASN A 604 -17.27 15.70 -17.90
C ASN A 604 -18.81 15.92 -17.99
N PRO A 605 -19.63 14.89 -18.37
CA PRO A 605 -21.05 15.04 -18.61
C PRO A 605 -21.80 15.49 -17.36
N LEU A 606 -22.86 16.30 -17.55
CA LEU A 606 -23.74 16.82 -16.51
C LEU A 606 -25.18 16.42 -16.78
N PRO A 607 -26.05 16.31 -15.77
CA PRO A 607 -27.47 16.12 -15.95
C PRO A 607 -28.04 17.13 -16.96
N GLY A 608 -28.74 16.60 -18.00
CA GLY A 608 -29.25 17.37 -19.14
C GLY A 608 -28.30 17.45 -20.35
N ASP A 609 -27.10 16.90 -20.30
CA ASP A 609 -26.28 16.64 -21.49
C ASP A 609 -26.78 15.34 -22.17
N ASP A 610 -26.73 15.25 -23.51
CA ASP A 610 -26.94 14.01 -24.26
C ASP A 610 -25.74 13.08 -24.03
N ILE A 611 -25.98 11.87 -23.51
CA ILE A 611 -24.95 10.98 -23.02
C ILE A 611 -24.98 9.60 -23.71
N ILE A 612 -23.83 8.92 -23.66
CA ILE A 612 -23.64 7.55 -24.11
C ILE A 612 -22.67 6.83 -23.20
N GLY A 613 -22.92 5.56 -22.92
CA GLY A 613 -22.07 4.71 -22.10
C GLY A 613 -21.09 3.89 -22.93
N TYR A 614 -19.87 3.72 -22.43
CA TYR A 614 -18.87 2.80 -22.95
C TYR A 614 -18.52 1.76 -21.90
N ILE A 615 -18.74 0.47 -22.19
CA ILE A 615 -18.43 -0.63 -21.28
C ILE A 615 -16.92 -0.79 -21.19
N THR A 616 -16.36 -0.52 -20.01
CA THR A 616 -14.93 -0.66 -19.73
C THR A 616 -14.60 -2.06 -19.24
N ARG A 617 -13.40 -2.58 -19.58
CA ARG A 617 -12.96 -3.91 -19.11
C ARG A 617 -12.63 -3.85 -17.62
N GLY A 618 -13.58 -4.25 -16.76
CA GLY A 618 -13.40 -4.41 -15.32
C GLY A 618 -13.74 -3.20 -14.42
N TYR A 619 -14.25 -2.08 -14.97
CA TYR A 619 -14.57 -0.86 -14.21
C TYR A 619 -15.99 -0.31 -14.42
N GLY A 620 -16.92 -1.13 -14.95
CA GLY A 620 -18.28 -0.67 -15.23
C GLY A 620 -18.39 0.14 -16.53
N VAL A 621 -19.33 1.09 -16.57
CA VAL A 621 -19.64 1.89 -17.76
C VAL A 621 -19.11 3.32 -17.59
N SER A 622 -18.31 3.78 -18.55
CA SER A 622 -17.83 5.16 -18.63
C SER A 622 -18.82 6.00 -19.44
N ILE A 623 -19.39 7.03 -18.82
CA ILE A 623 -20.39 7.91 -19.44
C ILE A 623 -19.68 9.09 -20.13
N HIS A 624 -19.96 9.26 -21.41
CA HIS A 624 -19.48 10.35 -22.24
C HIS A 624 -20.64 11.22 -22.73
N LYS A 625 -20.36 12.47 -23.09
CA LYS A 625 -21.28 13.25 -23.94
C LYS A 625 -21.29 12.63 -25.33
N ARG A 626 -22.47 12.58 -25.97
CA ARG A 626 -22.63 12.04 -27.32
C ARG A 626 -21.72 12.69 -28.37
N HIS A 627 -21.43 13.97 -28.18
CA HIS A 627 -20.57 14.76 -29.07
C HIS A 627 -19.12 14.89 -28.58
N CYS A 628 -18.67 14.03 -27.66
CA CYS A 628 -17.29 13.98 -27.23
C CYS A 628 -16.36 13.54 -28.37
N THR A 629 -15.17 14.10 -28.45
CA THR A 629 -14.15 13.71 -29.45
C THR A 629 -13.75 12.23 -29.36
N ASN A 630 -13.89 11.62 -28.19
CA ASN A 630 -13.59 10.21 -27.95
C ASN A 630 -14.78 9.28 -28.25
N VAL A 631 -15.90 9.81 -28.68
CA VAL A 631 -17.08 9.02 -29.10
C VAL A 631 -17.11 8.99 -30.63
N PRO A 632 -17.14 7.80 -31.26
CA PRO A 632 -17.22 7.68 -32.70
C PRO A 632 -18.48 8.36 -33.23
N LYS A 633 -18.38 9.10 -34.36
CA LYS A 633 -19.57 9.72 -35.02
C LYS A 633 -20.57 8.67 -35.49
N ASP A 634 -20.08 7.52 -35.92
CA ASP A 634 -20.88 6.37 -36.32
C ASP A 634 -20.43 5.15 -35.50
N ILE A 635 -21.22 4.81 -34.50
CA ILE A 635 -20.91 3.74 -33.54
C ILE A 635 -20.88 2.37 -34.23
N SER A 636 -21.73 2.17 -35.27
CA SER A 636 -21.80 0.90 -36.01
C SER A 636 -20.52 0.58 -36.78
N LYS A 637 -19.67 1.59 -37.01
CA LYS A 637 -18.38 1.46 -37.71
C LYS A 637 -17.17 1.53 -36.76
N SER A 638 -17.39 1.56 -35.46
CA SER A 638 -16.30 1.52 -34.49
C SER A 638 -15.68 0.11 -34.38
N GLU A 639 -14.45 -0.01 -33.86
CA GLU A 639 -13.76 -1.31 -33.70
C GLU A 639 -14.51 -2.28 -32.75
N GLU A 640 -15.26 -1.77 -31.78
CA GLU A 640 -16.04 -2.55 -30.80
C GLU A 640 -17.42 -1.92 -30.58
N PRO A 641 -18.35 -2.04 -31.56
CA PRO A 641 -19.68 -1.40 -31.49
C PRO A 641 -20.53 -1.86 -30.32
N GLU A 642 -20.40 -3.13 -29.92
CA GLU A 642 -21.16 -3.78 -28.86
C GLU A 642 -20.81 -3.25 -27.44
N ARG A 643 -19.75 -2.48 -27.30
CA ARG A 643 -19.38 -1.86 -26.02
C ARG A 643 -20.01 -0.48 -25.80
N TRP A 644 -20.62 0.08 -26.80
CA TRP A 644 -21.37 1.33 -26.71
C TRP A 644 -22.80 1.04 -26.34
N VAL A 645 -23.28 1.58 -25.21
CA VAL A 645 -24.61 1.34 -24.65
C VAL A 645 -25.37 2.65 -24.54
N SER A 646 -26.67 2.61 -24.87
CA SER A 646 -27.57 3.73 -24.65
C SER A 646 -27.75 3.99 -23.17
N CYS A 647 -27.67 5.24 -22.79
CA CYS A 647 -27.93 5.68 -21.43
C CYS A 647 -28.59 7.06 -21.39
N TYR A 648 -29.33 7.33 -20.32
CA TYR A 648 -30.03 8.60 -20.13
C TYR A 648 -29.99 8.98 -18.63
N TRP A 649 -30.21 10.28 -18.38
CA TRP A 649 -30.30 10.78 -17.03
C TRP A 649 -31.66 10.47 -16.41
N GLU A 650 -31.67 10.22 -15.13
CA GLU A 650 -32.89 10.12 -14.32
C GLU A 650 -33.55 11.49 -14.21
N ASP A 651 -34.91 11.52 -14.13
CA ASP A 651 -35.68 12.77 -14.15
C ASP A 651 -35.36 13.73 -12.99
N GLU A 652 -34.99 13.17 -11.83
CA GLU A 652 -34.55 13.94 -10.66
C GLU A 652 -33.18 13.40 -10.13
N VAL A 653 -32.08 14.06 -10.51
CA VAL A 653 -30.76 13.77 -9.98
C VAL A 653 -30.48 14.71 -8.81
N GLY A 654 -30.50 14.20 -7.59
CA GLY A 654 -30.35 14.98 -6.36
C GLY A 654 -28.88 15.27 -5.97
N GLU A 655 -27.90 14.86 -6.76
CA GLU A 655 -26.47 15.03 -6.46
C GLU A 655 -25.86 16.22 -7.19
N ALA A 656 -24.86 16.86 -6.54
CA ALA A 656 -24.10 17.94 -7.16
C ALA A 656 -22.92 17.39 -7.98
N PHE A 657 -22.70 17.97 -9.14
CA PHE A 657 -21.64 17.58 -10.09
C PHE A 657 -20.57 18.65 -10.20
N ARG A 658 -19.31 18.24 -10.26
CA ARG A 658 -18.20 19.17 -10.45
C ARG A 658 -18.11 19.63 -11.90
N SER A 659 -17.97 20.94 -12.10
CA SER A 659 -17.73 21.53 -13.42
C SER A 659 -16.60 22.57 -13.34
N THR A 660 -15.78 22.59 -14.38
CA THR A 660 -14.71 23.58 -14.52
C THR A 660 -15.15 24.66 -15.48
N LEU A 661 -15.09 25.91 -15.01
CA LEU A 661 -15.31 27.09 -15.85
C LEU A 661 -14.00 27.82 -16.10
N GLN A 662 -13.80 28.24 -17.32
CA GLN A 662 -12.75 29.19 -17.71
C GLN A 662 -13.39 30.56 -17.91
N ILE A 663 -12.95 31.55 -17.14
CA ILE A 663 -13.38 32.94 -17.24
C ILE A 663 -12.22 33.72 -17.88
N THR A 664 -12.44 34.25 -19.06
CA THR A 664 -11.51 35.13 -19.73
C THR A 664 -11.97 36.55 -19.44
N ALA A 665 -11.10 37.40 -18.86
CA ALA A 665 -11.47 38.75 -18.46
C ALA A 665 -10.27 39.68 -18.63
N THR A 666 -10.52 40.99 -18.69
CA THR A 666 -9.46 42.03 -18.61
C THR A 666 -8.89 42.04 -17.20
N ASP A 667 -7.57 42.05 -17.09
CA ASP A 667 -6.90 42.12 -15.79
C ASP A 667 -7.25 43.45 -15.08
N ARG A 668 -7.85 43.33 -13.89
CA ARG A 668 -8.20 44.44 -13.02
C ARG A 668 -8.19 44.03 -11.56
N THR A 669 -7.87 45.01 -10.72
CA THR A 669 -7.93 44.83 -9.27
C THR A 669 -9.36 44.47 -8.84
N GLY A 670 -9.51 43.40 -8.03
CA GLY A 670 -10.80 42.98 -7.48
C GLY A 670 -11.60 41.96 -8.32
N LEU A 671 -11.16 41.60 -9.54
CA LEU A 671 -11.86 40.62 -10.38
C LEU A 671 -12.10 39.30 -9.65
N LEU A 672 -11.09 38.80 -8.95
CA LEU A 672 -11.17 37.55 -8.18
C LEU A 672 -12.21 37.65 -7.06
N ALA A 673 -12.24 38.79 -6.36
CA ALA A 673 -13.21 39.07 -5.31
C ALA A 673 -14.63 39.09 -5.86
N ASP A 674 -14.85 39.77 -6.98
CA ASP A 674 -16.18 39.85 -7.62
C ASP A 674 -16.68 38.50 -8.06
N VAL A 675 -15.82 37.64 -8.64
CA VAL A 675 -16.18 36.26 -9.03
C VAL A 675 -16.54 35.42 -7.79
N THR A 676 -15.74 35.48 -6.73
CA THR A 676 -15.99 34.71 -5.49
C THR A 676 -17.25 35.17 -4.76
N ILE A 677 -17.49 36.48 -4.66
CA ILE A 677 -18.71 37.03 -4.07
C ILE A 677 -19.93 36.59 -4.88
N LYS A 678 -19.87 36.70 -6.21
CA LYS A 678 -20.98 36.32 -7.08
C LYS A 678 -21.35 34.83 -6.96
N LEU A 679 -20.36 33.96 -6.87
CA LEU A 679 -20.56 32.52 -6.65
C LEU A 679 -21.09 32.23 -5.24
N SER A 680 -20.61 32.94 -4.23
CA SER A 680 -21.10 32.86 -2.84
C SER A 680 -22.56 33.30 -2.73
N ASP A 681 -22.97 34.40 -3.37
CA ASP A 681 -24.36 34.89 -3.42
C ASP A 681 -25.32 33.87 -4.06
N MET A 682 -24.79 32.99 -4.92
CA MET A 682 -25.53 31.91 -5.55
C MET A 682 -25.48 30.59 -4.75
N HIS A 683 -24.88 30.61 -3.57
CA HIS A 683 -24.64 29.42 -2.71
C HIS A 683 -23.93 28.28 -3.43
N ILE A 684 -22.97 28.60 -4.32
CA ILE A 684 -22.21 27.64 -5.08
C ILE A 684 -20.88 27.36 -4.38
N PHE A 685 -20.61 26.07 -4.17
CA PHE A 685 -19.36 25.65 -3.56
C PHE A 685 -18.20 25.72 -4.58
N ILE A 686 -17.09 26.37 -4.18
CA ILE A 686 -15.88 26.51 -4.99
C ILE A 686 -14.84 25.52 -4.49
N HIS A 687 -14.45 24.55 -5.32
CA HIS A 687 -13.41 23.57 -4.97
C HIS A 687 -12.00 24.11 -5.20
N SER A 688 -11.79 24.81 -6.28
CA SER A 688 -10.51 25.43 -6.58
C SER A 688 -10.69 26.62 -7.49
N LEU A 689 -9.73 27.55 -7.38
CA LEU A 689 -9.69 28.75 -8.18
C LEU A 689 -8.23 29.01 -8.54
N ASN A 690 -7.89 28.94 -9.83
CA ASN A 690 -6.55 29.07 -10.36
C ASN A 690 -6.48 30.21 -11.39
N SER A 691 -5.59 31.17 -11.17
CA SER A 691 -5.25 32.16 -12.20
C SER A 691 -4.02 31.70 -12.97
N ARG A 692 -4.01 31.86 -14.30
CA ARG A 692 -2.85 31.61 -15.17
C ARG A 692 -2.24 32.92 -15.60
N GLU A 693 -0.93 33.08 -15.38
CA GLU A 693 -0.18 34.30 -15.77
C GLU A 693 -0.07 34.50 -17.28
N ALA A 694 -0.18 33.46 -18.09
CA ALA A 694 -0.10 33.56 -19.55
C ALA A 694 -1.49 33.58 -20.18
N GLY A 695 -2.13 34.73 -20.23
CA GLY A 695 -3.35 35.01 -20.98
C GLY A 695 -4.61 35.11 -20.12
N ASN A 696 -4.79 36.23 -19.44
CA ASN A 696 -6.05 36.80 -18.86
C ASN A 696 -7.18 35.81 -18.51
N GLY A 697 -6.85 34.63 -18.01
CA GLY A 697 -7.82 33.54 -17.75
C GLY A 697 -7.83 33.04 -16.31
N LEU A 698 -9.02 32.97 -15.72
CA LEU A 698 -9.28 32.40 -14.41
C LEU A 698 -10.00 31.05 -14.57
N ALA A 699 -9.44 29.98 -14.05
CA ALA A 699 -10.10 28.66 -14.01
C ALA A 699 -10.74 28.42 -12.64
N VAL A 700 -12.05 28.20 -12.60
CA VAL A 700 -12.80 27.93 -11.36
C VAL A 700 -13.46 26.56 -11.45
N VAL A 701 -13.28 25.73 -10.42
CA VAL A 701 -13.98 24.44 -10.26
C VAL A 701 -15.10 24.61 -9.25
N ILE A 702 -16.33 24.35 -9.68
CA ILE A 702 -17.56 24.57 -8.91
C ILE A 702 -18.46 23.34 -8.90
N ASP A 703 -19.38 23.27 -7.94
CA ASP A 703 -20.45 22.30 -7.90
C ASP A 703 -21.71 22.84 -8.61
N VAL A 704 -22.34 22.02 -9.45
CA VAL A 704 -23.57 22.35 -10.16
C VAL A 704 -24.54 21.17 -10.16
N MET A 705 -25.86 21.46 -10.17
CA MET A 705 -26.91 20.44 -10.17
C MET A 705 -27.24 19.91 -11.58
N GLY A 706 -26.71 20.52 -12.62
CA GLY A 706 -26.91 20.11 -14.00
C GLY A 706 -26.67 21.23 -15.02
N ARG A 707 -26.94 20.93 -16.30
CA ARG A 707 -26.68 21.83 -17.43
C ARG A 707 -27.42 23.17 -17.33
N ASN A 708 -28.69 23.15 -16.88
CA ASN A 708 -29.48 24.36 -16.76
C ASN A 708 -28.98 25.26 -15.61
N HIS A 709 -28.62 24.67 -14.49
CA HIS A 709 -28.02 25.41 -13.39
C HIS A 709 -26.69 26.03 -13.81
N LEU A 710 -25.82 25.27 -14.51
CA LEU A 710 -24.55 25.78 -15.03
C LEU A 710 -24.74 26.96 -16.00
N ARG A 711 -25.75 26.90 -16.88
CA ARG A 711 -26.06 28.03 -17.78
C ARG A 711 -26.41 29.30 -17.02
N GLY A 712 -27.22 29.18 -15.94
CA GLY A 712 -27.52 30.29 -15.07
C GLY A 712 -26.28 30.88 -14.41
N VAL A 713 -25.36 30.04 -13.98
CA VAL A 713 -24.07 30.46 -13.40
C VAL A 713 -23.22 31.19 -14.45
N ILE A 714 -23.08 30.62 -15.65
CA ILE A 714 -22.31 31.25 -16.74
C ILE A 714 -22.87 32.64 -17.08
N SER A 715 -24.20 32.76 -17.21
CA SER A 715 -24.82 34.04 -17.49
C SER A 715 -24.51 35.10 -16.43
N LYS A 716 -24.65 34.74 -15.14
CA LYS A 716 -24.37 35.68 -14.04
C LYS A 716 -22.89 36.02 -13.87
N LEU A 717 -21.97 35.14 -14.23
CA LEU A 717 -20.54 35.40 -14.24
C LEU A 717 -20.13 36.27 -15.45
N SER A 718 -20.84 36.16 -16.59
CA SER A 718 -20.63 37.00 -17.75
C SER A 718 -21.05 38.45 -17.51
N ASP A 719 -21.95 38.72 -16.57
CA ASP A 719 -22.40 40.06 -16.18
C ASP A 719 -21.36 40.82 -15.31
N ILE A 720 -20.30 40.14 -14.86
CA ILE A 720 -19.24 40.79 -14.08
C ILE A 720 -18.43 41.74 -14.97
N ASN A 721 -18.29 43.00 -14.53
CA ASN A 721 -17.58 44.01 -15.30
C ASN A 721 -16.14 43.55 -15.61
N GLY A 722 -15.74 43.64 -16.89
CA GLY A 722 -14.43 43.21 -17.36
C GLY A 722 -14.36 41.73 -17.80
N THR A 723 -15.41 40.92 -17.63
CA THR A 723 -15.49 39.56 -18.18
C THR A 723 -15.68 39.66 -19.69
N ILE A 724 -14.83 38.95 -20.44
CA ILE A 724 -14.88 38.84 -21.91
C ILE A 724 -15.69 37.62 -22.31
N GLU A 725 -15.40 36.50 -21.67
CA GLU A 725 -16.03 35.20 -22.00
C GLU A 725 -15.98 34.25 -20.80
N VAL A 726 -17.06 33.47 -20.61
CA VAL A 726 -17.11 32.37 -19.63
C VAL A 726 -17.41 31.07 -20.39
N LYS A 727 -16.49 30.13 -20.35
CA LYS A 727 -16.61 28.81 -21.01
C LYS A 727 -16.56 27.67 -20.01
N ARG A 728 -17.32 26.61 -20.30
CA ARG A 728 -17.15 25.31 -19.66
C ARG A 728 -15.99 24.56 -20.31
N LEU A 729 -15.02 24.10 -19.52
CA LEU A 729 -13.91 23.25 -19.97
C LEU A 729 -14.31 21.77 -20.04
#